data_8c324e4e07f69eeb15cb434deaaff7b8
#
_entry.id   8c324e4e07f69eeb15cb434deaaff7b8
#
_cell.length_a   1.000
_cell.length_b   1.000
_cell.length_c   1.000
_cell.angle_alpha   90.00
_cell.angle_beta   90.00
_cell.angle_gamma   90.00
#
_symmetry.space_group_name_H-M   'P 1'
#
loop_
_entity.id
_entity.type
_entity.pdbx_description
1 polymer ?
#
loop_
_entity_poly.entity_id
_entity_poly.type
_entity_poly.pdbx_seq_one_letter_code
_entity_poly.pdbx_strand_id
1 'polypeptide(L)'
;MIRELDLLQAGCIHVIEHNDQTINFAAQELVRYLEAITDCGIALKSAEQYDQREKGLWIGLPCDFPHSPFLVDEQEEYDDALWIDVSGGQGIISGVNPRSVLFSVYRFLNELGCRWVRPGADGEYLPKADIGSFTVRVYEHASYRYRGICIEGAVSLEHVTDMIDWMTKIGFNSYFIQFREAYFFFERWYNHLNNPLKLPSGDFNVEVARAYVALAKQEIQKRGMIYQAVGHGWTCAPFGIVGLSWEKWGDEVDPETSQFFALVNGKRELWQGIPINTDLCYSNSEARSKMIEEIVLYASLHPEVDLLHVWLSDGFNNQCECEQCVLMSPSDLYVRLMNELDEGLTALGIETRIVFLIYHELLWPPEYEKFINPDRFVMQFAPITRSYRQSFSTIEGVSDVPPFFRNKVDLPQTVEGNVSFLKAWQSRFKGDSFDFDYHFMWAHQRDPGYVHISRMVYEDIRHLHQIGLNGFVSCQVQRAFFPNGLGMTVMARTLWNKELSFREMAEDYYASAYGEDGPLCLKYAEELSELYFDLNLEKETDRNEVDRKSCFQNIYSLIRQFECVIEKNIHHANPCHAVSWRHLGIHAEIWTEMTRGLELLDRGEVEQALCIWEGVKTMVWKNEENCHRVFDVYNFVGVFDEIFSVKAL
;
A
#
# COMPACT_ATOMS: atom_id res chain seq x y z
N MET A 1 38.44 5.13 -37.53
CA MET A 1 37.49 6.16 -38.08
C MET A 1 36.01 5.73 -38.01
N ILE A 2 35.68 4.44 -38.01
CA ILE A 2 34.30 3.98 -37.90
C ILE A 2 33.81 3.95 -36.42
N ARG A 3 34.67 3.80 -35.43
CA ARG A 3 34.32 3.75 -34.00
C ARG A 3 34.08 5.12 -33.33
N GLU A 4 34.57 6.22 -33.89
CA GLU A 4 34.32 7.57 -33.35
C GLU A 4 33.01 8.20 -33.84
N LEU A 5 32.47 7.76 -34.96
CA LEU A 5 31.15 8.19 -35.45
C LEU A 5 30.00 7.48 -34.73
N ASP A 6 30.21 6.23 -34.27
CA ASP A 6 29.22 5.49 -33.48
C ASP A 6 29.14 6.00 -32.02
N LEU A 7 30.21 6.57 -31.47
CA LEU A 7 30.22 7.22 -30.15
C LEU A 7 29.49 8.59 -30.15
N LEU A 8 29.27 9.20 -31.29
CA LEU A 8 28.51 10.45 -31.43
C LEU A 8 26.98 10.23 -31.48
N GLN A 9 26.52 8.99 -31.60
CA GLN A 9 25.12 8.60 -31.40
C GLN A 9 24.81 8.09 -29.97
N ALA A 10 25.82 7.83 -29.17
CA ALA A 10 25.65 7.55 -27.75
C ALA A 10 25.20 8.82 -27.03
N GLY A 11 23.98 8.84 -26.49
CA GLY A 11 23.39 9.99 -25.83
C GLY A 11 24.24 10.47 -24.64
N CYS A 12 24.27 11.76 -24.39
CA CYS A 12 24.81 12.35 -23.18
C CYS A 12 23.64 12.77 -22.27
N ILE A 13 23.74 12.45 -21.00
CA ILE A 13 22.83 12.95 -19.96
C ILE A 13 23.58 14.00 -19.17
N HIS A 14 22.97 15.17 -19.03
CA HIS A 14 23.46 16.27 -18.22
C HIS A 14 22.56 16.41 -17.00
N VAL A 15 23.11 16.31 -15.80
CA VAL A 15 22.40 16.55 -14.56
C VAL A 15 22.82 17.91 -13.97
N ILE A 16 21.84 18.75 -13.65
CA ILE A 16 22.12 20.03 -12.99
C ILE A 16 22.46 19.76 -11.51
N GLU A 17 23.53 20.38 -11.04
CA GLU A 17 24.04 20.19 -9.68
C GLU A 17 23.15 20.86 -8.64
N HIS A 18 22.40 20.07 -7.88
CA HIS A 18 21.62 20.51 -6.72
C HIS A 18 22.14 19.96 -5.39
N ASN A 19 23.19 19.14 -5.43
CA ASN A 19 23.68 18.40 -4.27
C ASN A 19 22.57 17.51 -3.63
N ASP A 20 21.58 17.10 -4.44
CA ASP A 20 20.43 16.31 -4.03
C ASP A 20 20.60 14.85 -4.42
N GLN A 21 20.40 13.96 -3.45
CA GLN A 21 20.57 12.51 -3.64
C GLN A 21 19.57 11.93 -4.63
N THR A 22 18.33 12.38 -4.61
CA THR A 22 17.24 11.87 -5.45
C THR A 22 17.42 12.26 -6.91
N ILE A 23 17.84 13.50 -7.20
CA ILE A 23 18.12 13.94 -8.57
C ILE A 23 19.31 13.17 -9.15
N ASN A 24 20.37 12.96 -8.35
CA ASN A 24 21.52 12.16 -8.78
C ASN A 24 21.12 10.70 -9.03
N PHE A 25 20.27 10.13 -8.20
CA PHE A 25 19.73 8.79 -8.40
C PHE A 25 18.87 8.71 -9.66
N ALA A 26 18.00 9.70 -9.91
CA ALA A 26 17.18 9.77 -11.14
C ALA A 26 18.05 9.75 -12.40
N ALA A 27 19.17 10.51 -12.41
CA ALA A 27 20.11 10.51 -13.52
C ALA A 27 20.79 9.14 -13.72
N GLN A 28 21.18 8.47 -12.65
CA GLN A 28 21.78 7.13 -12.69
C GLN A 28 20.79 6.09 -13.20
N GLU A 29 19.53 6.16 -12.78
CA GLU A 29 18.44 5.29 -13.28
C GLU A 29 18.20 5.51 -14.78
N LEU A 30 18.19 6.77 -15.25
CA LEU A 30 18.07 7.03 -16.67
C LEU A 30 19.22 6.41 -17.47
N VAL A 31 20.47 6.56 -17.02
CA VAL A 31 21.64 5.90 -17.64
C VAL A 31 21.42 4.39 -17.71
N ARG A 32 21.13 3.76 -16.56
CA ARG A 32 20.98 2.31 -16.44
C ARG A 32 19.95 1.74 -17.43
N TYR A 33 18.78 2.37 -17.50
CA TYR A 33 17.71 1.90 -18.40
C TYR A 33 17.99 2.20 -19.87
N LEU A 34 18.55 3.37 -20.18
CA LEU A 34 18.89 3.70 -21.56
C LEU A 34 19.99 2.77 -22.10
N GLU A 35 21.02 2.46 -21.31
CA GLU A 35 22.02 1.46 -21.69
C GLU A 35 21.40 0.09 -21.95
N ALA A 36 20.45 -0.34 -21.10
CA ALA A 36 19.78 -1.63 -21.24
C ALA A 36 18.90 -1.74 -22.48
N ILE A 37 18.22 -0.65 -22.91
CA ILE A 37 17.30 -0.68 -24.06
C ILE A 37 17.99 -0.34 -25.38
N THR A 38 19.15 0.36 -25.37
CA THR A 38 19.85 0.78 -26.59
C THR A 38 21.08 -0.08 -26.92
N ASP A 39 21.57 -0.88 -25.96
CA ASP A 39 22.87 -1.59 -26.02
C ASP A 39 24.07 -0.63 -26.24
N CYS A 40 23.94 0.65 -25.89
CA CYS A 40 24.97 1.69 -26.07
C CYS A 40 25.38 2.26 -24.70
N GLY A 41 26.65 2.57 -24.54
CA GLY A 41 27.11 3.31 -23.36
C GLY A 41 26.60 4.76 -23.36
N ILE A 42 26.09 5.22 -22.23
CA ILE A 42 25.53 6.57 -22.03
C ILE A 42 26.45 7.37 -21.10
N ALA A 43 26.91 8.53 -21.55
CA ALA A 43 27.73 9.41 -20.73
C ALA A 43 26.86 10.22 -19.75
N LEU A 44 27.19 10.20 -18.45
CA LEU A 44 26.60 11.08 -17.45
C LEU A 44 27.58 12.21 -17.12
N LYS A 45 27.12 13.46 -17.23
CA LYS A 45 27.88 14.66 -16.91
C LYS A 45 27.14 15.52 -15.90
N SER A 46 27.86 16.07 -14.96
CA SER A 46 27.37 17.12 -14.09
C SER A 46 27.55 18.50 -14.74
N ALA A 47 26.61 19.41 -14.53
CA ALA A 47 26.62 20.75 -15.07
C ALA A 47 26.11 21.75 -14.04
N GLU A 48 26.77 22.91 -13.92
CA GLU A 48 26.37 23.99 -12.99
C GLU A 48 25.10 24.70 -13.47
N GLN A 49 24.84 24.72 -14.79
CA GLN A 49 23.66 25.36 -15.41
C GLN A 49 23.33 24.76 -16.76
N TYR A 50 22.09 24.96 -17.19
CA TYR A 50 21.60 24.54 -18.49
C TYR A 50 22.30 25.32 -19.63
N ASP A 51 22.82 24.59 -20.63
CA ASP A 51 23.37 25.18 -21.86
C ASP A 51 22.67 24.54 -23.08
N GLN A 52 21.78 25.29 -23.73
CA GLN A 52 21.04 24.85 -24.90
C GLN A 52 21.94 24.42 -26.10
N ARG A 53 23.21 24.84 -26.13
CA ARG A 53 24.16 24.47 -27.19
C ARG A 53 24.72 23.07 -27.02
N GLU A 54 24.72 22.55 -25.79
CA GLU A 54 25.15 21.20 -25.49
C GLU A 54 24.01 20.20 -25.76
N LYS A 55 24.30 19.22 -26.63
CA LYS A 55 23.33 18.18 -27.02
C LYS A 55 23.23 17.12 -25.94
N GLY A 56 22.00 16.62 -25.72
CA GLY A 56 21.73 15.53 -24.79
C GLY A 56 20.41 15.68 -24.04
N LEU A 57 20.20 14.80 -23.07
CA LEU A 57 19.06 14.87 -22.15
C LEU A 57 19.48 15.63 -20.90
N TRP A 58 18.72 16.62 -20.52
CA TRP A 58 18.97 17.45 -19.36
C TRP A 58 18.01 17.11 -18.22
N ILE A 59 18.55 16.89 -17.02
CA ILE A 59 17.80 16.56 -15.82
C ILE A 59 18.00 17.66 -14.78
N GLY A 60 16.90 18.17 -14.20
CA GLY A 60 16.94 19.19 -13.15
C GLY A 60 15.54 19.63 -12.73
N LEU A 61 15.52 20.67 -11.88
CA LEU A 61 14.28 21.28 -11.41
C LEU A 61 13.75 22.32 -12.43
N PRO A 62 12.50 22.72 -12.36
CA PRO A 62 11.91 23.71 -13.28
C PRO A 62 12.65 25.05 -13.31
N CYS A 63 13.21 25.47 -12.19
CA CYS A 63 13.98 26.73 -12.09
C CYS A 63 15.31 26.72 -12.88
N ASP A 64 15.80 25.55 -13.27
CA ASP A 64 17.06 25.40 -14.03
C ASP A 64 16.87 25.69 -15.52
N PHE A 65 15.63 25.64 -16.00
CA PHE A 65 15.31 25.67 -17.43
C PHE A 65 14.54 26.92 -17.82
N PRO A 66 14.93 27.59 -18.92
CA PRO A 66 14.13 28.68 -19.48
C PRO A 66 12.79 28.14 -19.99
N HIS A 67 11.73 28.93 -19.82
CA HIS A 67 10.38 28.58 -20.29
C HIS A 67 9.72 27.36 -19.63
N SER A 68 10.11 27.05 -18.38
CA SER A 68 9.38 26.07 -17.58
C SER A 68 7.89 26.37 -17.55
N PRO A 69 7.02 25.36 -17.72
CA PRO A 69 5.57 25.55 -17.67
C PRO A 69 5.04 25.72 -16.23
N PHE A 70 5.87 25.48 -15.21
CA PHE A 70 5.47 25.56 -13.81
C PHE A 70 5.59 26.99 -13.26
N LEU A 71 4.55 27.43 -12.55
CA LEU A 71 4.58 28.63 -11.74
C LEU A 71 5.10 28.28 -10.34
N VAL A 72 6.10 29.00 -9.87
CA VAL A 72 6.86 28.70 -8.65
C VAL A 72 6.04 28.79 -7.37
N ASP A 73 4.91 29.52 -7.37
CA ASP A 73 4.17 29.92 -6.17
C ASP A 73 2.88 29.11 -5.91
N GLU A 74 2.58 28.05 -6.69
CA GLU A 74 1.28 27.36 -6.60
C GLU A 74 1.38 25.91 -6.11
N GLN A 75 2.50 25.47 -5.56
CA GLN A 75 2.69 24.06 -5.18
C GLN A 75 2.70 23.87 -3.67
N GLU A 76 1.90 22.93 -3.22
CA GLU A 76 1.95 22.46 -1.84
C GLU A 76 3.03 21.37 -1.66
N GLU A 77 3.51 21.20 -0.44
CA GLU A 77 4.71 20.45 -0.07
C GLU A 77 4.79 19.03 -0.66
N TYR A 78 3.69 18.29 -0.73
CA TYR A 78 3.67 16.91 -1.19
C TYR A 78 3.06 16.72 -2.57
N ASP A 79 2.81 17.80 -3.30
CA ASP A 79 2.29 17.71 -4.67
C ASP A 79 3.39 17.30 -5.64
N ASP A 80 3.04 16.47 -6.61
CA ASP A 80 3.93 16.00 -7.64
C ASP A 80 3.44 16.41 -9.03
N ALA A 81 4.37 16.95 -9.84
CA ALA A 81 4.13 17.26 -11.23
C ALA A 81 5.42 17.10 -12.03
N LEU A 82 5.29 16.78 -13.30
CA LEU A 82 6.41 16.49 -14.18
C LEU A 82 6.28 17.15 -15.54
N TRP A 83 7.44 17.42 -16.15
CA TRP A 83 7.57 18.00 -17.47
C TRP A 83 8.68 17.30 -18.26
N ILE A 84 8.31 16.82 -19.45
CA ILE A 84 9.23 16.19 -20.39
C ILE A 84 9.03 16.87 -21.74
N ASP A 85 10.11 17.39 -22.32
CA ASP A 85 10.13 17.88 -23.71
C ASP A 85 11.42 17.38 -24.37
N VAL A 86 11.31 16.21 -24.97
CA VAL A 86 12.42 15.49 -25.63
C VAL A 86 12.07 15.20 -27.07
N SER A 87 13.00 15.47 -27.99
CA SER A 87 12.88 15.13 -29.39
C SER A 87 14.24 14.72 -29.98
N GLY A 88 14.28 13.57 -30.65
CA GLY A 88 15.51 13.08 -31.29
C GLY A 88 16.66 12.84 -30.30
N GLY A 89 16.36 12.34 -29.09
CA GLY A 89 17.33 12.07 -28.04
C GLY A 89 17.91 13.32 -27.34
N GLN A 90 17.26 14.47 -27.50
CA GLN A 90 17.67 15.76 -26.90
C GLN A 90 16.49 16.44 -26.24
N GLY A 91 16.70 17.09 -25.10
CA GLY A 91 15.64 17.84 -24.43
C GLY A 91 15.73 17.81 -22.91
N ILE A 92 14.60 18.09 -22.25
CA ILE A 92 14.48 18.32 -20.83
C ILE A 92 13.58 17.25 -20.20
N ILE A 93 14.02 16.74 -19.04
CA ILE A 93 13.28 15.84 -18.16
C ILE A 93 13.31 16.50 -16.77
N SER A 94 12.16 17.01 -16.30
CA SER A 94 12.09 17.86 -15.08
C SER A 94 10.84 17.54 -14.25
N GLY A 95 10.89 17.90 -12.99
CA GLY A 95 9.77 17.77 -12.05
C GLY A 95 9.88 18.79 -10.92
N VAL A 96 8.72 19.11 -10.33
CA VAL A 96 8.57 20.24 -9.40
C VAL A 96 9.36 20.12 -8.09
N ASN A 97 9.77 18.92 -7.76
CA ASN A 97 10.64 18.59 -6.62
C ASN A 97 11.55 17.41 -7.00
N PRO A 98 12.57 17.05 -6.20
CA PRO A 98 13.50 15.97 -6.51
C PRO A 98 12.83 14.63 -6.82
N ARG A 99 11.77 14.26 -6.08
CA ARG A 99 10.97 13.04 -6.31
C ARG A 99 10.27 13.09 -7.68
N SER A 100 9.69 14.22 -8.03
CA SER A 100 9.04 14.42 -9.32
C SER A 100 10.01 14.35 -10.50
N VAL A 101 11.29 14.72 -10.31
CA VAL A 101 12.35 14.50 -11.31
C VAL A 101 12.56 12.99 -11.54
N LEU A 102 12.59 12.18 -10.47
CA LEU A 102 12.68 10.72 -10.59
C LEU A 102 11.44 10.13 -11.32
N PHE A 103 10.24 10.61 -10.99
CA PHE A 103 9.02 10.22 -11.70
C PHE A 103 9.07 10.59 -13.18
N SER A 104 9.62 11.76 -13.53
CA SER A 104 9.80 12.18 -14.92
C SER A 104 10.69 11.23 -15.69
N VAL A 105 11.77 10.74 -15.08
CA VAL A 105 12.66 9.73 -15.68
C VAL A 105 11.89 8.44 -15.97
N TYR A 106 11.15 7.90 -14.99
CA TYR A 106 10.38 6.68 -15.22
C TYR A 106 9.23 6.88 -16.19
N ARG A 107 8.59 8.06 -16.18
CA ARG A 107 7.55 8.41 -17.15
C ARG A 107 8.10 8.51 -18.56
N PHE A 108 9.31 9.06 -18.74
CA PHE A 108 10.02 9.06 -20.02
C PHE A 108 10.34 7.63 -20.50
N LEU A 109 10.88 6.79 -19.64
CA LEU A 109 11.17 5.38 -19.95
C LEU A 109 9.90 4.60 -20.29
N ASN A 110 8.77 4.91 -19.65
CA ASN A 110 7.48 4.33 -19.98
C ASN A 110 7.03 4.67 -21.41
N GLU A 111 7.27 5.93 -21.89
CA GLU A 111 7.03 6.33 -23.28
C GLU A 111 7.94 5.59 -24.28
N LEU A 112 9.15 5.20 -23.86
CA LEU A 112 10.04 4.34 -24.64
C LEU A 112 9.63 2.85 -24.64
N GLY A 113 8.57 2.50 -23.91
CA GLY A 113 8.02 1.15 -23.86
C GLY A 113 8.48 0.31 -22.67
N CYS A 114 9.28 0.84 -21.73
CA CYS A 114 9.62 0.14 -20.51
C CYS A 114 8.39 -0.06 -19.63
N ARG A 115 8.26 -1.25 -19.00
CA ARG A 115 7.17 -1.57 -18.09
C ARG A 115 7.70 -2.33 -16.87
N TRP A 116 7.06 -2.10 -15.72
CA TRP A 116 7.39 -2.74 -14.44
C TRP A 116 6.13 -3.42 -13.89
N VAL A 117 5.91 -4.67 -14.31
CA VAL A 117 4.66 -5.39 -14.05
C VAL A 117 4.56 -5.98 -12.64
N ARG A 118 5.68 -6.04 -11.90
CA ARG A 118 5.80 -6.45 -10.49
C ARG A 118 7.13 -6.01 -9.89
N PRO A 119 7.29 -5.99 -8.55
CA PRO A 119 8.57 -5.75 -7.89
C PRO A 119 9.65 -6.75 -8.28
N GLY A 120 10.90 -6.29 -8.26
CA GLY A 120 12.08 -7.07 -8.60
C GLY A 120 12.42 -7.10 -10.09
N ALA A 121 13.67 -7.49 -10.39
CA ALA A 121 14.22 -7.44 -11.75
C ALA A 121 13.48 -8.35 -12.76
N ASP A 122 12.88 -9.43 -12.30
CA ASP A 122 12.08 -10.33 -13.14
C ASP A 122 10.72 -9.73 -13.57
N GLY A 123 10.33 -8.60 -12.95
CA GLY A 123 9.15 -7.82 -13.31
C GLY A 123 9.41 -6.71 -14.34
N GLU A 124 10.64 -6.54 -14.80
CA GLU A 124 11.02 -5.50 -15.76
C GLU A 124 10.87 -5.98 -17.21
N TYR A 125 10.01 -5.34 -17.97
CA TYR A 125 9.93 -5.48 -19.42
C TYR A 125 10.67 -4.33 -20.08
N LEU A 126 11.81 -4.61 -20.72
CA LEU A 126 12.70 -3.63 -21.35
C LEU A 126 12.79 -3.91 -22.84
N PRO A 127 12.09 -3.15 -23.70
CA PRO A 127 12.16 -3.31 -25.15
C PRO A 127 13.48 -2.75 -25.68
N LYS A 128 13.89 -3.18 -26.87
CA LYS A 128 14.96 -2.49 -27.60
C LYS A 128 14.38 -1.23 -28.24
N ALA A 129 15.05 -0.10 -28.06
CA ALA A 129 14.60 1.21 -28.53
C ALA A 129 15.75 2.04 -29.14
N ASP A 130 15.41 2.82 -30.16
CA ASP A 130 16.27 3.88 -30.69
C ASP A 130 15.77 5.24 -30.16
N ILE A 131 16.48 5.82 -29.20
CA ILE A 131 16.09 7.08 -28.56
C ILE A 131 15.97 8.23 -29.58
N GLY A 132 16.78 8.20 -30.64
CA GLY A 132 16.77 9.21 -31.71
C GLY A 132 15.46 9.27 -32.48
N SER A 133 14.66 8.20 -32.47
CA SER A 133 13.38 8.12 -33.18
C SER A 133 12.19 8.68 -32.39
N PHE A 134 12.33 8.93 -31.08
CA PHE A 134 11.22 9.33 -30.22
C PHE A 134 11.09 10.85 -30.08
N THR A 135 9.83 11.29 -30.00
CA THR A 135 9.45 12.62 -29.49
C THR A 135 8.48 12.41 -28.35
N VAL A 136 8.85 12.87 -27.15
CA VAL A 136 8.09 12.75 -25.93
C VAL A 136 7.80 14.14 -25.38
N ARG A 137 6.54 14.49 -25.27
CA ARG A 137 6.07 15.73 -24.67
C ARG A 137 5.01 15.41 -23.65
N VAL A 138 5.35 15.59 -22.39
CA VAL A 138 4.48 15.28 -21.25
C VAL A 138 4.51 16.44 -20.27
N TYR A 139 3.32 16.83 -19.85
CA TYR A 139 3.10 17.78 -18.76
C TYR A 139 1.94 17.25 -17.93
N GLU A 140 2.24 16.77 -16.76
CA GLU A 140 1.29 16.07 -15.89
C GLU A 140 1.41 16.54 -14.45
N HIS A 141 0.26 16.55 -13.75
CA HIS A 141 0.16 16.69 -12.31
C HIS A 141 -0.49 15.43 -11.75
N ALA A 142 0.01 14.94 -10.63
CA ALA A 142 -0.63 13.84 -9.94
C ALA A 142 -2.04 14.25 -9.46
N SER A 143 -3.03 13.36 -9.65
CA SER A 143 -4.41 13.64 -9.24
C SER A 143 -4.56 13.68 -7.71
N TYR A 144 -3.70 12.99 -6.98
CA TYR A 144 -3.76 12.88 -5.53
C TYR A 144 -2.38 13.10 -4.89
N ARG A 145 -2.37 13.79 -3.76
CA ARG A 145 -1.17 14.12 -2.99
C ARG A 145 -0.54 12.88 -2.34
N TYR A 146 -1.34 12.11 -1.61
CA TYR A 146 -0.87 10.90 -0.92
C TYR A 146 -1.14 9.67 -1.77
N ARG A 147 -0.05 8.97 -2.14
CA ARG A 147 -0.09 7.78 -2.98
C ARG A 147 0.86 6.75 -2.39
N GLY A 148 0.35 5.93 -1.47
CA GLY A 148 1.23 5.11 -0.64
C GLY A 148 0.74 3.71 -0.33
N ILE A 149 1.66 2.96 0.27
CA ILE A 149 1.44 1.61 0.78
C ILE A 149 1.94 1.53 2.22
N CYS A 150 1.15 0.92 3.09
CA CYS A 150 1.54 0.55 4.44
C CYS A 150 2.05 -0.89 4.46
N ILE A 151 3.13 -1.15 5.20
CA ILE A 151 3.71 -2.50 5.36
C ILE A 151 2.74 -3.44 6.09
N GLU A 152 2.42 -4.57 5.47
CA GLU A 152 1.67 -5.68 6.05
C GLU A 152 2.08 -7.03 5.45
N GLY A 153 1.56 -8.13 6.01
CA GLY A 153 1.83 -9.50 5.57
C GLY A 153 3.12 -10.08 6.15
N ALA A 154 3.70 -11.05 5.45
CA ALA A 154 4.98 -11.66 5.78
C ALA A 154 6.05 -11.15 4.81
N VAL A 155 7.07 -10.43 5.27
CA VAL A 155 8.02 -9.75 4.40
C VAL A 155 9.48 -10.05 4.74
N SER A 156 10.34 -10.11 3.71
CA SER A 156 11.80 -10.01 3.85
C SER A 156 12.27 -8.57 3.60
N LEU A 157 13.52 -8.29 3.92
CA LEU A 157 14.15 -7.02 3.52
C LEU A 157 14.12 -6.85 1.99
N GLU A 158 14.37 -7.93 1.23
CA GLU A 158 14.30 -7.90 -0.24
C GLU A 158 12.89 -7.53 -0.73
N HIS A 159 11.84 -8.12 -0.17
CA HIS A 159 10.46 -7.78 -0.54
C HIS A 159 10.14 -6.29 -0.32
N VAL A 160 10.59 -5.73 0.80
CA VAL A 160 10.36 -4.32 1.14
C VAL A 160 11.15 -3.40 0.21
N THR A 161 12.43 -3.70 -0.04
CA THR A 161 13.27 -2.87 -0.91
C THR A 161 12.86 -2.95 -2.38
N ASP A 162 12.49 -4.12 -2.88
CA ASP A 162 11.95 -4.31 -4.23
C ASP A 162 10.61 -3.57 -4.40
N MET A 163 9.76 -3.57 -3.36
CA MET A 163 8.49 -2.83 -3.36
C MET A 163 8.75 -1.31 -3.42
N ILE A 164 9.62 -0.77 -2.58
CA ILE A 164 9.97 0.66 -2.56
C ILE A 164 10.53 1.09 -3.93
N ASP A 165 11.38 0.27 -4.53
CA ASP A 165 11.93 0.51 -5.86
C ASP A 165 10.84 0.51 -6.94
N TRP A 166 9.98 -0.49 -6.95
CA TRP A 166 8.88 -0.61 -7.91
C TRP A 166 7.86 0.52 -7.78
N MET A 167 7.54 0.94 -6.56
CA MET A 167 6.55 1.98 -6.29
C MET A 167 6.86 3.29 -7.01
N THR A 168 8.10 3.74 -6.98
CA THR A 168 8.49 5.01 -7.64
C THR A 168 8.46 4.90 -9.16
N LYS A 169 8.67 3.71 -9.72
CA LYS A 169 8.60 3.46 -11.17
C LYS A 169 7.20 3.61 -11.75
N ILE A 170 6.19 3.44 -10.92
CA ILE A 170 4.78 3.49 -11.33
C ILE A 170 3.99 4.66 -10.72
N GLY A 171 4.65 5.55 -9.94
CA GLY A 171 4.09 6.82 -9.48
C GLY A 171 3.58 6.88 -8.04
N PHE A 172 3.84 5.88 -7.19
CA PHE A 172 3.64 6.02 -5.74
C PHE A 172 4.71 6.94 -5.14
N ASN A 173 4.32 7.74 -4.14
CA ASN A 173 5.21 8.70 -3.51
C ASN A 173 5.42 8.51 -2.01
N SER A 174 4.77 7.56 -1.37
CA SER A 174 4.94 7.37 0.07
C SER A 174 4.99 5.90 0.48
N TYR A 175 5.74 5.62 1.54
CA TYR A 175 5.82 4.30 2.16
C TYR A 175 5.63 4.42 3.66
N PHE A 176 4.73 3.63 4.22
CA PHE A 176 4.41 3.64 5.63
C PHE A 176 4.93 2.38 6.32
N ILE A 177 5.88 2.55 7.24
CA ILE A 177 6.36 1.48 8.12
C ILE A 177 5.61 1.63 9.45
N GLN A 178 4.57 0.80 9.63
CA GLN A 178 3.78 0.83 10.86
C GLN A 178 4.44 0.05 11.99
N PHE A 179 4.00 0.31 13.22
CA PHE A 179 4.56 -0.09 14.52
C PHE A 179 5.87 0.61 14.88
N ARG A 180 6.03 0.88 16.17
CA ARG A 180 7.33 1.34 16.70
C ARG A 180 8.45 0.36 16.38
N GLU A 181 8.13 -0.93 16.42
CA GLU A 181 9.00 -2.03 16.07
C GLU A 181 8.29 -2.88 15.01
N ALA A 182 8.62 -2.70 13.76
CA ALA A 182 8.01 -3.47 12.66
C ALA A 182 8.52 -4.93 12.62
N TYR A 183 8.73 -5.53 13.79
CA TYR A 183 9.36 -6.85 13.97
C TYR A 183 8.53 -7.97 13.36
N PHE A 184 7.24 -8.03 13.70
CA PHE A 184 6.44 -9.21 13.39
C PHE A 184 6.13 -9.40 11.90
N PHE A 185 6.16 -8.36 11.08
CA PHE A 185 6.03 -8.50 9.62
C PHE A 185 7.20 -9.29 9.04
N PHE A 186 8.41 -9.00 9.53
CA PHE A 186 9.62 -9.73 9.16
C PHE A 186 9.66 -11.12 9.81
N GLU A 187 9.26 -11.24 11.07
CA GLU A 187 9.18 -12.51 11.79
C GLU A 187 8.34 -13.55 11.02
N ARG A 188 7.19 -13.14 10.52
CA ARG A 188 6.30 -14.00 9.74
C ARG A 188 7.02 -14.67 8.55
N TRP A 189 7.90 -13.94 7.89
CA TRP A 189 8.70 -14.46 6.77
C TRP A 189 9.90 -15.26 7.25
N TYR A 190 10.76 -14.69 8.11
CA TYR A 190 12.01 -15.36 8.50
C TYR A 190 11.79 -16.58 9.38
N ASN A 191 10.71 -16.65 10.13
CA ASN A 191 10.29 -17.83 10.88
C ASN A 191 9.30 -18.72 10.11
N HIS A 192 8.99 -18.38 8.85
CA HIS A 192 8.08 -19.12 7.98
C HIS A 192 6.76 -19.49 8.67
N LEU A 193 6.16 -18.53 9.39
CA LEU A 193 4.89 -18.75 10.06
C LEU A 193 3.83 -19.19 9.04
N ASN A 194 3.02 -20.15 9.41
CA ASN A 194 2.06 -20.82 8.53
C ASN A 194 2.69 -21.67 7.40
N ASN A 195 4.00 -22.01 7.46
CA ASN A 195 4.61 -22.97 6.54
C ASN A 195 5.43 -24.03 7.28
N PRO A 196 4.84 -25.14 7.70
CA PRO A 196 5.53 -26.18 8.49
C PRO A 196 6.58 -26.96 7.69
N LEU A 197 6.71 -26.75 6.37
CA LEU A 197 7.73 -27.38 5.54
C LEU A 197 9.08 -26.65 5.59
N LYS A 198 9.11 -25.44 6.15
CA LYS A 198 10.31 -24.61 6.30
C LYS A 198 10.73 -24.55 7.77
N LEU A 199 12.02 -24.39 8.00
CA LEU A 199 12.54 -24.18 9.36
C LEU A 199 12.70 -22.69 9.62
N PRO A 200 12.39 -22.23 10.86
CA PRO A 200 12.68 -20.85 11.26
C PRO A 200 14.15 -20.48 11.07
N SER A 201 14.41 -19.24 10.76
CA SER A 201 15.75 -18.64 10.68
C SER A 201 16.32 -18.46 12.05
N GLY A 202 16.58 -19.20 12.91
CA GLY A 202 17.05 -19.11 14.32
C GLY A 202 17.70 -17.81 14.82
N ASP A 203 18.16 -16.95 13.92
CA ASP A 203 18.90 -15.72 14.23
C ASP A 203 18.07 -14.44 14.10
N PHE A 204 16.78 -14.54 13.69
CA PHE A 204 15.93 -13.35 13.50
C PHE A 204 15.38 -12.84 14.86
N ASN A 205 15.60 -11.55 15.14
CA ASN A 205 15.18 -10.89 16.38
C ASN A 205 14.87 -9.40 16.15
N VAL A 206 14.45 -8.69 17.20
CA VAL A 206 14.07 -7.27 17.12
C VAL A 206 15.21 -6.38 16.63
N GLU A 207 16.46 -6.66 17.01
CA GLU A 207 17.62 -5.85 16.58
C GLU A 207 17.88 -6.02 15.07
N VAL A 208 17.71 -7.22 14.55
CA VAL A 208 17.79 -7.48 13.10
C VAL A 208 16.66 -6.75 12.37
N ALA A 209 15.44 -6.78 12.91
CA ALA A 209 14.31 -6.04 12.32
C ALA A 209 14.57 -4.53 12.29
N ARG A 210 15.14 -3.94 13.34
CA ARG A 210 15.56 -2.52 13.39
C ARG A 210 16.59 -2.20 12.31
N ALA A 211 17.57 -3.07 12.11
CA ALA A 211 18.56 -2.89 11.04
C ALA A 211 17.90 -2.92 9.65
N TYR A 212 16.90 -3.80 9.42
CA TYR A 212 16.17 -3.87 8.17
C TYR A 212 15.31 -2.63 7.93
N VAL A 213 14.65 -2.13 8.97
CA VAL A 213 13.91 -0.86 8.91
C VAL A 213 14.84 0.30 8.56
N ALA A 214 16.06 0.34 9.14
CA ALA A 214 17.05 1.36 8.81
C ALA A 214 17.48 1.31 7.33
N LEU A 215 17.66 0.11 6.76
CA LEU A 215 17.96 -0.04 5.33
C LEU A 215 16.78 0.36 4.45
N ALA A 216 15.55 -0.03 4.81
CA ALA A 216 14.35 0.41 4.09
C ALA A 216 14.20 1.93 4.08
N LYS A 217 14.47 2.61 5.22
CA LYS A 217 14.49 4.08 5.31
C LYS A 217 15.48 4.72 4.34
N GLN A 218 16.68 4.14 4.19
CA GLN A 218 17.64 4.63 3.21
C GLN A 218 17.13 4.55 1.77
N GLU A 219 16.41 3.47 1.41
CA GLU A 219 15.81 3.32 0.08
C GLU A 219 14.64 4.30 -0.14
N ILE A 220 13.85 4.62 0.90
CA ILE A 220 12.80 5.65 0.89
C ILE A 220 13.44 7.02 0.64
N GLN A 221 14.43 7.40 1.46
CA GLN A 221 15.11 8.69 1.37
C GLN A 221 15.83 8.89 0.03
N LYS A 222 16.52 7.86 -0.46
CA LYS A 222 17.22 7.89 -1.75
C LYS A 222 16.30 8.28 -2.92
N ARG A 223 15.01 7.95 -2.80
CA ARG A 223 13.97 8.23 -3.81
C ARG A 223 13.13 9.47 -3.50
N GLY A 224 13.44 10.18 -2.41
CA GLY A 224 12.67 11.35 -1.97
C GLY A 224 11.21 11.03 -1.65
N MET A 225 10.90 9.79 -1.30
CA MET A 225 9.54 9.40 -0.92
C MET A 225 9.15 9.97 0.43
N ILE A 226 7.87 10.24 0.61
CA ILE A 226 7.27 10.63 1.90
C ILE A 226 7.37 9.42 2.84
N TYR A 227 8.14 9.54 3.91
CA TYR A 227 8.26 8.51 4.93
C TYR A 227 7.18 8.68 5.99
N GLN A 228 6.32 7.67 6.12
CA GLN A 228 5.27 7.59 7.15
C GLN A 228 5.67 6.55 8.19
N ALA A 229 5.46 6.84 9.49
CA ALA A 229 5.97 5.97 10.55
C ALA A 229 5.03 5.80 11.73
N VAL A 230 5.18 4.69 12.39
CA VAL A 230 4.63 4.22 13.66
C VAL A 230 3.16 3.80 13.58
N GLY A 231 2.20 4.65 13.93
CA GLY A 231 0.81 4.23 14.13
C GLY A 231 0.61 3.55 15.49
N HIS A 232 0.78 2.23 15.55
CA HIS A 232 0.60 1.45 16.80
C HIS A 232 1.82 1.47 17.74
N GLY A 233 1.56 1.30 19.05
CA GLY A 233 2.55 1.16 20.09
C GLY A 233 2.63 2.32 21.10
N TRP A 234 1.95 3.43 20.83
CA TRP A 234 1.94 4.59 21.73
C TRP A 234 1.17 4.36 23.03
N THR A 235 0.24 3.40 23.06
CA THR A 235 -0.56 3.07 24.25
C THR A 235 0.14 2.11 25.20
N CYS A 236 1.26 1.51 24.80
CA CYS A 236 1.99 0.52 25.60
C CYS A 236 3.46 0.91 25.86
N ALA A 237 4.19 1.34 24.87
CA ALA A 237 5.62 1.64 25.01
C ALA A 237 5.96 2.68 26.10
N PRO A 238 5.20 3.80 26.27
CA PRO A 238 5.45 4.79 27.34
C PRO A 238 5.31 4.21 28.75
N PHE A 239 4.69 3.04 28.88
CA PHE A 239 4.43 2.36 30.14
C PHE A 239 5.31 1.11 30.33
N GLY A 240 6.38 0.97 29.55
CA GLY A 240 7.34 -0.13 29.64
C GLY A 240 6.81 -1.48 29.11
N ILE A 241 5.70 -1.48 28.38
CA ILE A 241 5.12 -2.69 27.79
C ILE A 241 5.48 -2.73 26.31
N VAL A 242 6.07 -3.83 25.88
CA VAL A 242 6.45 -4.02 24.49
C VAL A 242 5.25 -4.59 23.70
N GLY A 243 4.70 -3.80 22.77
CA GLY A 243 3.63 -4.21 21.87
C GLY A 243 4.20 -4.50 20.47
N LEU A 244 4.66 -5.72 20.21
CA LEU A 244 5.24 -6.10 18.92
C LEU A 244 4.20 -6.61 17.92
N SER A 245 3.07 -7.12 18.42
CA SER A 245 2.02 -7.75 17.61
C SER A 245 0.69 -7.79 18.37
N TRP A 246 -0.30 -8.48 17.81
CA TRP A 246 -1.59 -8.78 18.46
C TRP A 246 -1.53 -10.00 19.38
N GLU A 247 -0.35 -10.34 19.90
CA GLU A 247 -0.17 -11.45 20.82
C GLU A 247 -0.46 -11.04 22.25
N LYS A 248 -0.83 -12.04 23.05
CA LYS A 248 -1.05 -11.83 24.47
C LYS A 248 0.27 -11.57 25.21
N TRP A 249 0.24 -10.61 26.10
CA TRP A 249 1.34 -10.36 27.02
C TRP A 249 1.52 -11.52 28.00
N GLY A 250 2.74 -12.01 28.14
CA GLY A 250 3.04 -13.19 28.97
C GLY A 250 3.26 -12.89 30.44
N ASP A 251 3.51 -11.63 30.82
CA ASP A 251 3.85 -11.23 32.17
C ASP A 251 2.70 -10.53 32.87
N GLU A 252 2.74 -10.46 34.23
CA GLU A 252 1.83 -9.63 35.02
C GLU A 252 2.20 -8.15 34.83
N VAL A 253 1.18 -7.30 34.71
CA VAL A 253 1.37 -5.84 34.71
C VAL A 253 1.25 -5.35 36.13
N ASP A 254 2.25 -4.59 36.60
CA ASP A 254 2.24 -4.04 37.94
C ASP A 254 1.12 -3.00 38.13
N PRO A 255 0.64 -2.80 39.38
CA PRO A 255 -0.43 -1.85 39.70
C PRO A 255 -0.08 -0.38 39.43
N GLU A 256 1.21 0.00 39.41
CA GLU A 256 1.65 1.37 39.14
C GLU A 256 1.50 1.66 37.61
N THR A 257 1.71 0.66 36.79
CA THR A 257 1.48 0.75 35.35
C THR A 257 0.01 0.63 35.00
N SER A 258 -0.70 -0.34 35.55
CA SER A 258 -2.10 -0.61 35.20
C SER A 258 -3.06 0.55 35.54
N GLN A 259 -2.70 1.44 36.48
CA GLN A 259 -3.50 2.63 36.79
C GLN A 259 -3.74 3.56 35.61
N PHE A 260 -2.85 3.53 34.59
CA PHE A 260 -2.95 4.35 33.37
C PHE A 260 -3.90 3.75 32.35
N PHE A 261 -4.21 2.46 32.42
CA PHE A 261 -5.10 1.80 31.47
C PHE A 261 -6.54 2.24 31.63
N ALA A 262 -7.31 2.07 30.57
CA ALA A 262 -8.75 2.28 30.58
C ALA A 262 -9.41 1.44 31.67
N LEU A 263 -10.33 2.06 32.41
CA LEU A 263 -11.22 1.35 33.33
C LEU A 263 -12.36 0.75 32.49
N VAL A 264 -12.38 -0.55 32.32
CA VAL A 264 -13.43 -1.22 31.53
C VAL A 264 -14.03 -2.34 32.39
N ASN A 265 -15.35 -2.37 32.53
CA ASN A 265 -16.06 -3.34 33.37
C ASN A 265 -15.50 -3.36 34.84
N GLY A 266 -15.12 -2.20 35.35
CA GLY A 266 -14.60 -2.06 36.72
C GLY A 266 -13.15 -2.48 36.93
N LYS A 267 -12.39 -2.79 35.87
CA LYS A 267 -11.00 -3.21 35.95
C LYS A 267 -10.09 -2.35 35.05
N ARG A 268 -8.82 -2.22 35.48
CA ARG A 268 -7.72 -1.64 34.72
C ARG A 268 -6.71 -2.74 34.41
N GLU A 269 -6.85 -3.37 33.26
CA GLU A 269 -6.02 -4.49 32.82
C GLU A 269 -5.79 -4.42 31.30
N LEU A 270 -4.86 -5.21 30.79
CA LEU A 270 -4.68 -5.33 29.36
C LEU A 270 -5.95 -5.88 28.71
N TRP A 271 -6.49 -5.16 27.72
CA TRP A 271 -7.71 -5.56 27.01
C TRP A 271 -7.49 -6.90 26.31
N GLN A 272 -8.24 -7.93 26.74
CA GLN A 272 -8.08 -9.31 26.27
C GLN A 272 -6.64 -9.87 26.45
N GLY A 273 -5.83 -9.23 27.28
CA GLY A 273 -4.42 -9.56 27.50
C GLY A 273 -3.47 -9.07 26.40
N ILE A 274 -3.94 -8.24 25.46
CA ILE A 274 -3.16 -7.79 24.28
C ILE A 274 -2.76 -6.32 24.47
N PRO A 275 -1.46 -6.00 24.54
CA PRO A 275 -0.98 -4.63 24.78
C PRO A 275 -1.50 -3.60 23.78
N ILE A 276 -1.34 -3.83 22.47
CA ILE A 276 -1.73 -2.87 21.44
C ILE A 276 -3.23 -2.65 21.33
N ASN A 277 -4.05 -3.59 21.83
CA ASN A 277 -5.50 -3.46 21.92
C ASN A 277 -5.95 -2.72 23.19
N THR A 278 -5.02 -2.39 24.09
CA THR A 278 -5.33 -1.80 25.38
C THR A 278 -5.34 -0.28 25.31
N ASP A 279 -6.46 0.31 25.66
CA ASP A 279 -6.61 1.75 25.68
C ASP A 279 -6.20 2.36 27.03
N LEU A 280 -5.99 3.68 27.04
CA LEU A 280 -5.56 4.42 28.22
C LEU A 280 -6.71 5.21 28.86
N CYS A 281 -6.48 5.67 30.08
CA CYS A 281 -7.35 6.64 30.72
C CYS A 281 -6.98 8.06 30.26
N TYR A 282 -7.51 8.52 29.13
CA TYR A 282 -7.14 9.83 28.55
C TYR A 282 -7.63 11.05 29.34
N SER A 283 -8.48 10.90 30.35
CA SER A 283 -8.75 11.96 31.32
C SER A 283 -7.62 12.11 32.37
N ASN A 284 -6.77 11.09 32.52
CA ASN A 284 -5.59 11.15 33.39
C ASN A 284 -4.48 11.95 32.68
N SER A 285 -4.13 13.12 33.23
CA SER A 285 -3.10 13.99 32.64
C SER A 285 -1.71 13.35 32.64
N GLU A 286 -1.37 12.54 33.66
CA GLU A 286 -0.08 11.86 33.71
C GLU A 286 0.04 10.80 32.60
N ALA A 287 -1.04 10.06 32.29
CA ALA A 287 -1.08 9.13 31.18
C ALA A 287 -0.83 9.82 29.85
N ARG A 288 -1.51 10.99 29.62
CA ARG A 288 -1.28 11.79 28.40
C ARG A 288 0.14 12.33 28.33
N SER A 289 0.66 12.91 29.43
CA SER A 289 2.03 13.46 29.46
C SER A 289 3.06 12.41 29.10
N LYS A 290 2.98 11.20 29.67
CA LYS A 290 3.91 10.09 29.35
C LYS A 290 3.85 9.72 27.86
N MET A 291 2.66 9.63 27.30
CA MET A 291 2.47 9.34 25.88
C MET A 291 3.05 10.47 25.01
N ILE A 292 2.77 11.72 25.33
CA ILE A 292 3.26 12.90 24.58
C ILE A 292 4.78 12.99 24.66
N GLU A 293 5.37 12.85 25.85
CA GLU A 293 6.83 12.86 26.04
C GLU A 293 7.53 11.82 25.15
N GLU A 294 6.97 10.62 25.06
CA GLU A 294 7.52 9.55 24.24
C GLU A 294 7.38 9.86 22.73
N ILE A 295 6.23 10.41 22.31
CA ILE A 295 6.02 10.79 20.91
C ILE A 295 6.97 11.95 20.50
N VAL A 296 7.09 12.96 21.35
CA VAL A 296 7.97 14.12 21.14
C VAL A 296 9.43 13.67 21.10
N LEU A 297 9.84 12.78 22.01
CA LEU A 297 11.19 12.19 21.99
C LEU A 297 11.42 11.43 20.66
N TYR A 298 10.49 10.60 20.25
CA TYR A 298 10.60 9.87 18.99
C TYR A 298 10.74 10.83 17.80
N ALA A 299 9.88 11.84 17.70
CA ALA A 299 9.95 12.84 16.62
C ALA A 299 11.28 13.61 16.61
N SER A 300 11.83 13.93 17.78
CA SER A 300 13.13 14.61 17.90
C SER A 300 14.30 13.73 17.46
N LEU A 301 14.22 12.42 17.63
CA LEU A 301 15.25 11.45 17.25
C LEU A 301 15.12 11.01 15.77
N HIS A 302 13.95 11.23 15.16
CA HIS A 302 13.62 10.81 13.80
C HIS A 302 13.14 11.98 12.93
N PRO A 303 14.00 12.99 12.69
CA PRO A 303 13.64 14.14 11.85
C PRO A 303 13.39 13.76 10.37
N GLU A 304 13.73 12.55 9.97
CA GLU A 304 13.49 12.01 8.66
C GLU A 304 12.04 11.54 8.44
N VAL A 305 11.18 11.54 9.48
CA VAL A 305 9.78 11.15 9.37
C VAL A 305 8.96 12.36 8.92
N ASP A 306 8.38 12.30 7.75
CA ASP A 306 7.51 13.34 7.20
C ASP A 306 6.13 13.34 7.88
N LEU A 307 5.53 12.15 8.02
CA LEU A 307 4.22 11.95 8.61
C LEU A 307 4.30 10.95 9.76
N LEU A 308 4.10 11.44 10.98
CA LEU A 308 4.10 10.61 12.19
C LEU A 308 2.67 10.23 12.57
N HIS A 309 2.35 8.96 12.46
CA HIS A 309 1.04 8.44 12.83
C HIS A 309 0.94 8.25 14.35
N VAL A 310 -0.10 8.81 14.94
CA VAL A 310 -0.38 8.69 16.38
C VAL A 310 -1.76 8.04 16.54
N TRP A 311 -1.77 6.72 16.59
CA TRP A 311 -2.99 5.94 16.78
C TRP A 311 -3.18 5.58 18.25
N LEU A 312 -4.43 5.45 18.67
CA LEU A 312 -4.78 4.89 19.95
C LEU A 312 -4.71 3.35 19.91
N SER A 313 -5.42 2.67 20.80
CA SER A 313 -5.43 1.20 20.78
C SER A 313 -6.09 0.65 19.51
N ASP A 314 -5.71 -0.56 19.10
CA ASP A 314 -6.34 -1.27 17.98
C ASP A 314 -7.58 -2.08 18.44
N GLY A 315 -7.88 -2.11 19.72
CA GLY A 315 -9.10 -2.69 20.25
C GLY A 315 -10.31 -1.77 20.10
N PHE A 316 -11.50 -2.32 20.21
CA PHE A 316 -12.73 -1.53 20.26
C PHE A 316 -13.64 -2.00 21.39
N ASN A 317 -14.62 -1.18 21.80
CA ASN A 317 -15.43 -1.36 23.00
C ASN A 317 -14.59 -1.51 24.29
N ASN A 318 -13.48 -0.77 24.34
CA ASN A 318 -12.49 -0.79 25.41
C ASN A 318 -12.20 0.62 25.97
N GLN A 319 -13.08 1.57 25.75
CA GLN A 319 -12.96 2.95 26.20
C GLN A 319 -13.13 3.09 27.71
N CYS A 320 -12.32 3.94 28.36
CA CYS A 320 -12.33 4.15 29.80
C CYS A 320 -13.69 4.62 30.32
N GLU A 321 -14.20 3.93 31.36
CA GLU A 321 -15.48 4.18 32.03
C GLU A 321 -15.34 4.95 33.35
N CYS A 322 -14.18 5.55 33.63
CA CYS A 322 -14.02 6.35 34.86
C CYS A 322 -14.88 7.60 34.81
N GLU A 323 -15.19 8.17 36.00
CA GLU A 323 -16.06 9.34 36.19
C GLU A 323 -15.73 10.53 35.30
N GLN A 324 -14.45 10.71 34.94
CA GLN A 324 -14.01 11.82 34.12
C GLN A 324 -14.11 11.50 32.61
N CYS A 325 -13.70 10.30 32.18
CA CYS A 325 -13.74 9.90 30.77
C CYS A 325 -15.17 9.81 30.22
N VAL A 326 -16.15 9.42 31.04
CA VAL A 326 -17.56 9.32 30.61
C VAL A 326 -18.22 10.67 30.29
N LEU A 327 -17.61 11.78 30.71
CA LEU A 327 -18.10 13.13 30.45
C LEU A 327 -17.76 13.65 29.04
N MET A 328 -16.90 12.96 28.31
CA MET A 328 -16.42 13.36 27.00
C MET A 328 -16.48 12.18 26.03
N SER A 329 -16.64 12.47 24.74
CA SER A 329 -16.50 11.45 23.70
C SER A 329 -15.04 10.96 23.59
N PRO A 330 -14.79 9.76 23.06
CA PRO A 330 -13.41 9.32 22.76
C PRO A 330 -12.68 10.30 21.84
N SER A 331 -13.36 10.83 20.85
CA SER A 331 -12.77 11.78 19.89
C SER A 331 -12.47 13.16 20.52
N ASP A 332 -13.26 13.61 21.52
CA ASP A 332 -12.90 14.83 22.27
C ASP A 332 -11.60 14.61 23.07
N LEU A 333 -11.46 13.45 23.75
CA LEU A 333 -10.24 13.12 24.47
C LEU A 333 -9.03 12.98 23.53
N TYR A 334 -9.24 12.43 22.33
CA TYR A 334 -8.20 12.29 21.32
C TYR A 334 -7.76 13.64 20.75
N VAL A 335 -8.69 14.52 20.37
CA VAL A 335 -8.37 15.87 19.88
C VAL A 335 -7.64 16.69 20.95
N ARG A 336 -8.01 16.56 22.23
CA ARG A 336 -7.27 17.18 23.34
C ARG A 336 -5.82 16.68 23.40
N LEU A 337 -5.62 15.36 23.33
CA LEU A 337 -4.27 14.75 23.30
C LEU A 337 -3.46 15.30 22.10
N MET A 338 -4.07 15.41 20.93
CA MET A 338 -3.42 15.94 19.73
C MET A 338 -3.01 17.41 19.89
N ASN A 339 -3.85 18.24 20.48
CA ASN A 339 -3.52 19.65 20.75
C ASN A 339 -2.35 19.77 21.75
N GLU A 340 -2.37 18.98 22.85
CA GLU A 340 -1.28 18.93 23.82
C GLU A 340 0.04 18.43 23.18
N LEU A 341 -0.05 17.49 22.23
CA LEU A 341 1.11 16.99 21.46
C LEU A 341 1.68 18.08 20.54
N ASP A 342 0.82 18.83 19.81
CA ASP A 342 1.27 19.94 18.97
C ASP A 342 1.97 21.03 19.78
N GLU A 343 1.47 21.35 20.99
CA GLU A 343 2.16 22.27 21.90
C GLU A 343 3.57 21.75 22.25
N GLY A 344 3.72 20.47 22.56
CA GLY A 344 5.01 19.82 22.87
C GLY A 344 5.99 19.85 21.70
N LEU A 345 5.55 19.54 20.50
CA LEU A 345 6.37 19.57 19.27
C LEU A 345 6.78 21.00 18.92
N THR A 346 5.84 21.93 18.99
CA THR A 346 6.06 23.35 18.68
C THR A 346 7.08 23.99 19.66
N ALA A 347 7.02 23.64 20.95
CA ALA A 347 7.95 24.13 21.95
C ALA A 347 9.42 23.73 21.66
N LEU A 348 9.64 22.65 20.90
CA LEU A 348 10.96 22.17 20.47
C LEU A 348 11.30 22.55 19.02
N GLY A 349 10.41 23.26 18.31
CA GLY A 349 10.61 23.61 16.90
C GLY A 349 10.57 22.41 15.96
N ILE A 350 9.85 21.35 16.32
CA ILE A 350 9.67 20.15 15.49
C ILE A 350 8.48 20.37 14.57
N GLU A 351 8.73 20.28 13.25
CA GLU A 351 7.72 20.57 12.22
C GLU A 351 7.03 19.32 11.67
N THR A 352 7.41 18.11 12.08
CA THR A 352 6.79 16.85 11.67
C THR A 352 5.27 16.92 11.74
N ARG A 353 4.58 16.57 10.65
CA ARG A 353 3.12 16.54 10.61
C ARG A 353 2.60 15.27 11.28
N ILE A 354 1.47 15.39 11.96
CA ILE A 354 0.84 14.30 12.71
C ILE A 354 -0.36 13.76 11.94
N VAL A 355 -0.37 12.44 11.73
CA VAL A 355 -1.54 11.76 11.18
C VAL A 355 -2.39 11.21 12.32
N PHE A 356 -3.62 11.68 12.42
CA PHE A 356 -4.60 11.13 13.35
C PHE A 356 -5.60 10.22 12.63
N LEU A 357 -6.03 9.17 13.32
CA LEU A 357 -6.84 8.10 12.76
C LEU A 357 -8.31 8.24 13.16
N ILE A 358 -9.22 8.19 12.19
CA ILE A 358 -10.65 8.01 12.46
C ILE A 358 -11.03 6.55 12.14
N TYR A 359 -11.26 5.79 13.23
CA TYR A 359 -11.33 4.33 13.22
C TYR A 359 -12.07 3.84 14.46
N HIS A 360 -12.85 2.81 14.39
CA HIS A 360 -13.64 2.27 15.49
C HIS A 360 -14.47 3.36 16.22
N GLU A 361 -14.31 3.56 17.54
CA GLU A 361 -15.01 4.60 18.30
C GLU A 361 -14.66 6.02 17.87
N LEU A 362 -13.48 6.21 17.27
CA LEU A 362 -13.05 7.50 16.73
C LEU A 362 -13.75 7.86 15.41
N LEU A 363 -14.58 6.99 14.85
CA LEU A 363 -15.50 7.34 13.76
C LEU A 363 -16.49 8.43 14.17
N TRP A 364 -16.97 8.44 15.44
CA TRP A 364 -17.81 9.52 15.96
C TRP A 364 -16.98 10.78 16.15
N PRO A 365 -17.33 11.91 15.49
CA PRO A 365 -16.53 13.13 15.59
C PRO A 365 -16.59 13.76 16.98
N PRO A 366 -15.63 14.65 17.34
CA PRO A 366 -15.63 15.36 18.60
C PRO A 366 -16.85 16.30 18.71
N GLU A 367 -17.43 16.38 19.90
CA GLU A 367 -18.56 17.25 20.18
C GLU A 367 -18.11 18.67 20.59
N TYR A 368 -17.08 18.78 21.42
CA TYR A 368 -16.63 20.01 22.07
C TYR A 368 -15.25 20.46 21.64
N GLU A 369 -14.28 19.54 21.57
CA GLU A 369 -12.88 19.84 21.26
C GLU A 369 -12.71 20.16 19.74
N LYS A 370 -11.70 20.96 19.42
CA LYS A 370 -11.32 21.33 18.06
C LYS A 370 -9.81 21.34 17.94
N PHE A 371 -9.30 21.01 16.78
CA PHE A 371 -7.89 21.24 16.46
C PHE A 371 -7.56 22.73 16.49
N ILE A 372 -6.56 23.12 17.30
CA ILE A 372 -6.12 24.51 17.46
C ILE A 372 -5.25 24.90 16.26
N ASN A 373 -4.39 23.99 15.82
CA ASN A 373 -3.49 24.15 14.68
C ASN A 373 -3.79 23.07 13.62
N PRO A 374 -4.83 23.23 12.78
CA PRO A 374 -5.21 22.18 11.83
C PRO A 374 -4.14 21.86 10.78
N ASP A 375 -3.22 22.77 10.47
CA ASP A 375 -2.16 22.56 9.47
C ASP A 375 -1.09 21.56 9.94
N ARG A 376 -0.99 21.35 11.25
CA ARG A 376 -0.13 20.30 11.86
C ARG A 376 -0.62 18.89 11.52
N PHE A 377 -1.91 18.72 11.24
CA PHE A 377 -2.57 17.43 11.25
C PHE A 377 -3.03 17.01 9.86
N VAL A 378 -3.00 15.68 9.63
CA VAL A 378 -3.60 15.02 8.48
C VAL A 378 -4.57 13.97 8.99
N MET A 379 -5.81 13.98 8.50
CA MET A 379 -6.83 13.01 8.87
C MET A 379 -6.70 11.73 8.04
N GLN A 380 -6.55 10.60 8.72
CA GLN A 380 -6.59 9.29 8.09
C GLN A 380 -7.96 8.66 8.33
N PHE A 381 -8.68 8.36 7.24
CA PHE A 381 -9.94 7.64 7.28
C PHE A 381 -9.71 6.16 7.02
N ALA A 382 -10.14 5.30 7.95
CA ALA A 382 -9.91 3.85 7.87
C ALA A 382 -11.23 3.07 7.94
N PRO A 383 -11.93 2.85 6.81
CA PRO A 383 -13.24 2.18 6.78
C PRO A 383 -13.11 0.64 6.78
N ILE A 384 -12.40 0.06 7.75
CA ILE A 384 -12.04 -1.38 7.79
C ILE A 384 -13.23 -2.34 7.70
N THR A 385 -14.42 -1.91 8.13
CA THR A 385 -15.61 -2.76 8.20
C THR A 385 -16.48 -2.70 6.93
N ARG A 386 -16.09 -1.91 5.92
CA ARG A 386 -16.84 -1.81 4.66
C ARG A 386 -16.76 -3.10 3.83
N SER A 387 -17.77 -3.32 2.99
CA SER A 387 -17.69 -4.36 1.96
C SER A 387 -16.90 -3.89 0.75
N TYR A 388 -16.03 -4.74 0.20
CA TYR A 388 -15.31 -4.53 -1.06
C TYR A 388 -16.07 -5.03 -2.29
N ARG A 389 -17.36 -5.29 -2.15
CA ARG A 389 -18.29 -5.56 -3.26
C ARG A 389 -18.99 -4.30 -3.78
N GLN A 390 -18.81 -3.16 -3.09
CA GLN A 390 -19.33 -1.85 -3.43
C GLN A 390 -18.23 -0.81 -3.32
N SER A 391 -18.19 0.13 -4.27
CA SER A 391 -17.23 1.22 -4.29
C SER A 391 -17.86 2.54 -3.83
N PHE A 392 -17.01 3.55 -3.59
CA PHE A 392 -17.47 4.92 -3.29
C PHE A 392 -18.29 5.54 -4.43
N SER A 393 -18.20 5.00 -5.66
CA SER A 393 -19.02 5.45 -6.80
C SER A 393 -20.52 5.18 -6.65
N THR A 394 -20.90 4.25 -5.75
CA THR A 394 -22.31 3.85 -5.55
C THR A 394 -23.04 4.70 -4.53
N ILE A 395 -22.37 5.69 -3.91
CA ILE A 395 -22.96 6.52 -2.84
C ILE A 395 -23.97 7.48 -3.43
N GLU A 396 -25.26 7.28 -3.09
CA GLU A 396 -26.36 8.18 -3.47
C GLU A 396 -26.60 9.30 -2.44
N GLY A 397 -26.11 9.14 -1.21
CA GLY A 397 -26.26 10.10 -0.13
C GLY A 397 -25.59 9.66 1.16
N VAL A 398 -25.65 10.52 2.17
CA VAL A 398 -25.13 10.25 3.52
C VAL A 398 -26.28 10.31 4.52
N SER A 399 -26.27 9.43 5.51
CA SER A 399 -27.24 9.41 6.61
C SER A 399 -26.69 10.18 7.81
N ASP A 400 -27.58 10.46 8.77
CA ASP A 400 -27.13 10.94 10.08
C ASP A 400 -26.33 9.85 10.80
N VAL A 401 -25.26 10.28 11.47
CA VAL A 401 -24.43 9.38 12.30
C VAL A 401 -25.25 8.93 13.51
N PRO A 402 -25.30 7.62 13.82
CA PRO A 402 -26.04 7.11 14.97
C PRO A 402 -25.43 7.66 16.28
N PRO A 403 -26.20 7.74 17.38
CA PRO A 403 -25.69 8.12 18.68
C PRO A 403 -24.56 7.23 19.15
N PHE A 404 -23.53 7.83 19.76
CA PHE A 404 -22.44 7.07 20.38
C PHE A 404 -22.89 6.44 21.71
N PHE A 405 -22.62 5.15 21.87
CA PHE A 405 -22.80 4.44 23.14
C PHE A 405 -21.46 3.81 23.55
N ARG A 406 -20.86 4.33 24.62
CA ARG A 406 -19.55 3.86 25.11
C ARG A 406 -19.54 2.34 25.32
N ASN A 407 -18.53 1.69 24.75
CA ASN A 407 -18.31 0.23 24.81
C ASN A 407 -19.50 -0.63 24.32
N LYS A 408 -20.32 -0.06 23.45
CA LYS A 408 -21.47 -0.72 22.79
C LYS A 408 -21.67 -0.17 21.38
N VAL A 409 -20.57 -0.01 20.63
CA VAL A 409 -20.65 0.52 19.29
C VAL A 409 -20.91 -0.60 18.28
N ASP A 410 -21.82 -0.31 17.35
CA ASP A 410 -22.01 -1.08 16.13
C ASP A 410 -21.34 -0.32 14.97
N LEU A 411 -20.32 -0.93 14.38
CA LEU A 411 -19.55 -0.30 13.31
C LEU A 411 -20.28 -0.40 11.95
N PRO A 412 -20.18 0.63 11.11
CA PRO A 412 -20.86 0.65 9.81
C PRO A 412 -20.27 -0.42 8.88
N GLN A 413 -21.16 -1.22 8.27
CA GLN A 413 -20.78 -2.30 7.34
C GLN A 413 -20.91 -1.89 5.88
N THR A 414 -21.60 -0.78 5.60
CA THR A 414 -21.81 -0.29 4.24
C THR A 414 -20.87 0.85 3.89
N VAL A 415 -20.67 1.08 2.61
CA VAL A 415 -19.87 2.21 2.11
C VAL A 415 -20.50 3.54 2.54
N GLU A 416 -21.81 3.68 2.38
CA GLU A 416 -22.56 4.88 2.76
C GLU A 416 -22.47 5.18 4.26
N GLY A 417 -22.57 4.13 5.08
CA GLY A 417 -22.42 4.24 6.54
C GLY A 417 -21.05 4.78 6.94
N ASN A 418 -19.97 4.22 6.38
CA ASN A 418 -18.61 4.69 6.64
C ASN A 418 -18.41 6.15 6.16
N VAL A 419 -18.87 6.50 4.97
CA VAL A 419 -18.75 7.86 4.43
C VAL A 419 -19.59 8.87 5.21
N SER A 420 -20.70 8.45 5.83
CA SER A 420 -21.47 9.32 6.72
C SER A 420 -20.65 9.82 7.92
N PHE A 421 -19.85 8.94 8.53
CA PHE A 421 -18.91 9.32 9.59
C PHE A 421 -17.78 10.23 9.07
N LEU A 422 -17.22 9.94 7.90
CA LEU A 422 -16.23 10.82 7.26
C LEU A 422 -16.79 12.25 7.07
N LYS A 423 -18.01 12.39 6.54
CA LYS A 423 -18.65 13.70 6.34
C LYS A 423 -18.91 14.42 7.67
N ALA A 424 -19.28 13.69 8.72
CA ALA A 424 -19.43 14.27 10.04
C ALA A 424 -18.08 14.80 10.58
N TRP A 425 -16.98 14.08 10.42
CA TRP A 425 -15.65 14.56 10.75
C TRP A 425 -15.20 15.76 9.91
N GLN A 426 -15.46 15.75 8.60
CA GLN A 426 -15.16 16.87 7.71
C GLN A 426 -15.95 18.15 8.06
N SER A 427 -17.02 18.06 8.84
CA SER A 427 -17.68 19.24 9.43
C SER A 427 -16.87 19.86 10.57
N ARG A 428 -15.99 19.11 11.23
CA ARG A 428 -15.19 19.50 12.40
C ARG A 428 -13.73 19.79 12.08
N PHE A 429 -13.16 19.08 11.09
CA PHE A 429 -11.77 19.21 10.64
C PHE A 429 -11.73 19.56 9.15
N LYS A 430 -10.96 20.61 8.78
CA LYS A 430 -10.86 21.13 7.41
C LYS A 430 -9.45 21.00 6.82
N GLY A 431 -8.54 20.36 7.54
CA GLY A 431 -7.20 20.11 7.08
C GLY A 431 -7.13 18.97 6.02
N ASP A 432 -5.92 18.60 5.67
CA ASP A 432 -5.64 17.58 4.67
C ASP A 432 -6.03 16.18 5.15
N SER A 433 -6.32 15.28 4.22
CA SER A 433 -6.82 13.95 4.55
C SER A 433 -6.60 12.92 3.44
N PHE A 434 -6.52 11.65 3.82
CA PHE A 434 -6.45 10.54 2.87
C PHE A 434 -7.24 9.31 3.37
N ASP A 435 -7.53 8.41 2.42
CA ASP A 435 -8.13 7.11 2.67
C ASP A 435 -7.06 6.08 3.05
N PHE A 436 -7.34 5.26 4.06
CA PHE A 436 -6.50 4.15 4.47
C PHE A 436 -7.32 2.87 4.41
N ASP A 437 -7.21 2.14 3.30
CA ASP A 437 -8.14 1.08 2.98
C ASP A 437 -7.44 -0.26 2.71
N TYR A 438 -8.19 -1.37 2.67
CA TYR A 438 -7.70 -2.73 2.89
C TYR A 438 -7.98 -3.68 1.71
N HIS A 439 -8.12 -3.18 0.47
CA HIS A 439 -8.42 -3.98 -0.73
C HIS A 439 -7.48 -5.19 -0.90
N PHE A 440 -6.18 -4.97 -0.67
CA PHE A 440 -5.13 -5.98 -0.82
C PHE A 440 -4.62 -6.55 0.52
N MET A 441 -5.44 -6.48 1.57
CA MET A 441 -5.17 -7.15 2.84
C MET A 441 -5.78 -8.55 2.86
N TRP A 442 -7.08 -8.66 2.53
CA TRP A 442 -7.83 -9.92 2.56
C TRP A 442 -8.70 -10.14 1.32
N ALA A 443 -9.36 -9.09 0.81
CA ALA A 443 -10.40 -9.21 -0.21
C ALA A 443 -9.86 -9.74 -1.54
N HIS A 444 -8.64 -9.35 -1.92
CA HIS A 444 -7.99 -9.84 -3.13
C HIS A 444 -7.79 -11.35 -3.17
N GLN A 445 -7.61 -12.00 -2.02
CA GLN A 445 -7.46 -13.47 -1.95
C GLN A 445 -8.75 -14.22 -2.37
N ARG A 446 -9.90 -13.55 -2.31
CA ARG A 446 -11.21 -14.12 -2.69
C ARG A 446 -11.58 -13.87 -4.14
N ASP A 447 -10.75 -13.15 -4.88
CA ASP A 447 -10.90 -12.86 -6.32
C ASP A 447 -9.71 -13.45 -7.10
N PRO A 448 -9.75 -14.72 -7.51
CA PRO A 448 -8.61 -15.38 -8.16
C PRO A 448 -8.22 -14.79 -9.51
N GLY A 449 -9.10 -14.07 -10.19
CA GLY A 449 -8.76 -13.34 -11.41
C GLY A 449 -8.13 -11.98 -11.14
N TYR A 450 -8.30 -11.42 -9.93
CA TYR A 450 -7.85 -10.07 -9.51
C TYR A 450 -8.48 -8.91 -10.30
N VAL A 451 -9.44 -9.16 -11.18
CA VAL A 451 -10.03 -8.12 -12.01
C VAL A 451 -11.14 -7.37 -11.27
N HIS A 452 -11.95 -8.08 -10.49
CA HIS A 452 -13.02 -7.45 -9.72
C HIS A 452 -12.45 -6.51 -8.65
N ILE A 453 -11.52 -6.99 -7.82
CA ILE A 453 -10.89 -6.16 -6.79
C ILE A 453 -10.09 -4.99 -7.40
N SER A 454 -9.46 -5.19 -8.56
CA SER A 454 -8.79 -4.11 -9.30
C SER A 454 -9.77 -3.04 -9.76
N ARG A 455 -10.97 -3.43 -10.17
CA ARG A 455 -12.04 -2.50 -10.55
C ARG A 455 -12.58 -1.75 -9.32
N MET A 456 -12.69 -2.41 -8.17
CA MET A 456 -13.13 -1.76 -6.93
C MET A 456 -12.17 -0.66 -6.51
N VAL A 457 -10.86 -0.95 -6.43
CA VAL A 457 -9.85 0.07 -6.08
C VAL A 457 -9.80 1.21 -7.09
N TYR A 458 -9.99 0.92 -8.38
CA TYR A 458 -10.09 1.94 -9.43
C TYR A 458 -11.26 2.90 -9.21
N GLU A 459 -12.46 2.35 -8.98
CA GLU A 459 -13.65 3.17 -8.77
C GLU A 459 -13.57 3.95 -7.46
N ASP A 460 -13.02 3.37 -6.40
CA ASP A 460 -12.82 4.05 -5.12
C ASP A 460 -11.89 5.25 -5.28
N ILE A 461 -10.72 5.05 -5.89
CA ILE A 461 -9.74 6.13 -6.08
C ILE A 461 -10.31 7.27 -6.94
N ARG A 462 -11.00 6.97 -8.01
CA ARG A 462 -11.61 8.01 -8.86
C ARG A 462 -12.59 8.91 -8.11
N HIS A 463 -13.20 8.40 -7.05
CA HIS A 463 -14.23 9.09 -6.28
C HIS A 463 -13.72 9.73 -4.98
N LEU A 464 -12.43 9.60 -4.63
CA LEU A 464 -11.88 10.17 -3.39
C LEU A 464 -12.13 11.68 -3.25
N HIS A 465 -11.91 12.47 -4.31
CA HIS A 465 -12.19 13.91 -4.26
C HIS A 465 -13.68 14.22 -4.02
N GLN A 466 -14.61 13.39 -4.49
CA GLN A 466 -16.05 13.58 -4.27
C GLN A 466 -16.43 13.37 -2.81
N ILE A 467 -15.73 12.46 -2.14
CA ILE A 467 -15.89 12.27 -0.69
C ILE A 467 -14.95 13.16 0.14
N GLY A 468 -14.12 14.01 -0.51
CA GLY A 468 -13.29 15.04 0.13
C GLY A 468 -11.99 14.52 0.70
N LEU A 469 -11.38 13.52 0.07
CA LEU A 469 -10.06 12.96 0.41
C LEU A 469 -9.04 13.26 -0.68
N ASN A 470 -7.80 13.54 -0.29
CA ASN A 470 -6.70 13.92 -1.20
C ASN A 470 -5.60 12.86 -1.28
N GLY A 471 -5.96 11.60 -1.24
CA GLY A 471 -5.02 10.52 -1.39
C GLY A 471 -5.51 9.18 -0.86
N PHE A 472 -4.63 8.20 -1.03
CA PHE A 472 -4.87 6.82 -0.66
C PHE A 472 -3.58 6.18 -0.19
N VAL A 473 -3.62 5.56 0.99
CA VAL A 473 -2.55 4.70 1.51
C VAL A 473 -3.13 3.31 1.73
N SER A 474 -2.69 2.34 0.97
CA SER A 474 -3.21 0.99 1.07
C SER A 474 -2.57 0.23 2.23
N CYS A 475 -3.38 -0.21 3.20
CA CYS A 475 -2.97 -1.20 4.19
C CYS A 475 -3.05 -2.58 3.58
N GLN A 476 -1.90 -3.18 3.25
CA GLN A 476 -1.89 -4.34 2.38
C GLN A 476 -0.70 -5.24 2.56
N VAL A 477 -0.87 -6.53 2.21
CA VAL A 477 0.28 -7.41 2.04
C VAL A 477 1.19 -6.89 0.93
N GLN A 478 2.50 -6.96 1.13
CA GLN A 478 3.45 -6.41 0.16
C GLN A 478 3.50 -7.24 -1.13
N ARG A 479 3.12 -8.50 -1.07
CA ARG A 479 3.22 -9.47 -2.17
C ARG A 479 1.85 -9.77 -2.79
N ALA A 480 1.11 -8.70 -3.18
CA ALA A 480 -0.20 -8.77 -3.84
C ALA A 480 -0.07 -8.79 -5.37
N PHE A 481 0.78 -9.69 -5.92
CA PHE A 481 1.07 -9.80 -7.35
C PHE A 481 0.85 -11.21 -7.92
N PHE A 482 0.16 -12.06 -7.19
CA PHE A 482 -0.11 -13.43 -7.61
C PHE A 482 -1.61 -13.66 -7.86
N PRO A 483 -2.00 -14.05 -9.07
CA PRO A 483 -1.18 -14.41 -10.23
C PRO A 483 -0.68 -13.24 -11.06
N ASN A 484 -1.17 -12.03 -10.80
CA ASN A 484 -0.87 -10.82 -11.57
C ASN A 484 -0.88 -9.57 -10.69
N GLY A 485 -0.26 -8.50 -11.17
CA GLY A 485 -0.16 -7.20 -10.49
C GLY A 485 -1.13 -6.14 -11.05
N LEU A 486 -2.21 -6.54 -11.71
CA LEU A 486 -3.18 -5.59 -12.30
C LEU A 486 -3.67 -4.58 -11.27
N GLY A 487 -4.13 -5.05 -10.11
CA GLY A 487 -4.70 -4.19 -9.07
C GLY A 487 -3.72 -3.14 -8.57
N MET A 488 -2.48 -3.53 -8.35
CA MET A 488 -1.42 -2.63 -7.91
C MET A 488 -1.06 -1.58 -8.99
N THR A 489 -1.01 -2.00 -10.26
CA THR A 489 -0.75 -1.10 -11.39
C THR A 489 -1.91 -0.12 -11.59
N VAL A 490 -3.14 -0.60 -11.51
CA VAL A 490 -4.34 0.24 -11.62
C VAL A 490 -4.40 1.25 -10.47
N MET A 491 -4.15 0.82 -9.24
CA MET A 491 -4.09 1.70 -8.07
C MET A 491 -3.09 2.85 -8.28
N ALA A 492 -1.85 2.55 -8.65
CA ALA A 492 -0.82 3.56 -8.88
C ALA A 492 -1.19 4.54 -9.99
N ARG A 493 -1.59 4.01 -11.14
CA ARG A 493 -1.88 4.83 -12.33
C ARG A 493 -3.13 5.70 -12.15
N THR A 494 -4.14 5.21 -11.42
CA THR A 494 -5.35 6.01 -11.11
C THR A 494 -5.05 7.09 -10.09
N LEU A 495 -4.19 6.83 -9.09
CA LEU A 495 -3.72 7.85 -8.14
C LEU A 495 -2.92 8.95 -8.83
N TRP A 496 -2.15 8.61 -9.86
CA TRP A 496 -1.42 9.58 -10.68
C TRP A 496 -2.38 10.36 -11.59
N ASN A 497 -3.23 9.65 -12.34
CA ASN A 497 -4.19 10.24 -13.25
C ASN A 497 -5.54 9.51 -13.20
N LYS A 498 -6.49 10.08 -12.45
CA LYS A 498 -7.83 9.51 -12.24
C LYS A 498 -8.72 9.47 -13.50
N GLU A 499 -8.31 10.14 -14.57
CA GLU A 499 -9.05 10.15 -15.84
C GLU A 499 -8.70 8.95 -16.75
N LEU A 500 -7.68 8.16 -16.41
CA LEU A 500 -7.32 6.97 -17.18
C LEU A 500 -8.44 5.93 -17.16
N SER A 501 -8.63 5.26 -18.31
CA SER A 501 -9.60 4.17 -18.45
C SER A 501 -9.09 2.89 -17.81
N PHE A 502 -9.91 2.23 -17.00
CA PHE A 502 -9.61 0.89 -16.46
C PHE A 502 -9.27 -0.10 -17.56
N ARG A 503 -10.04 -0.09 -18.65
CA ARG A 503 -9.87 -1.01 -19.78
C ARG A 503 -8.49 -0.84 -20.44
N GLU A 504 -8.10 0.40 -20.72
CA GLU A 504 -6.80 0.70 -21.32
C GLU A 504 -5.64 0.30 -20.41
N MET A 505 -5.76 0.55 -19.11
CA MET A 505 -4.75 0.13 -18.13
C MET A 505 -4.63 -1.39 -18.03
N ALA A 506 -5.74 -2.12 -18.05
CA ALA A 506 -5.76 -3.58 -18.01
C ALA A 506 -5.16 -4.19 -19.29
N GLU A 507 -5.51 -3.68 -20.45
CA GLU A 507 -4.96 -4.12 -21.76
C GLU A 507 -3.44 -3.87 -21.82
N ASP A 508 -2.96 -2.67 -21.42
CA ASP A 508 -1.54 -2.34 -21.38
C ASP A 508 -0.78 -3.26 -20.41
N TYR A 509 -1.36 -3.49 -19.20
CA TYR A 509 -0.76 -4.39 -18.22
C TYR A 509 -0.63 -5.84 -18.75
N TYR A 510 -1.71 -6.42 -19.27
CA TYR A 510 -1.67 -7.81 -19.71
C TYR A 510 -0.81 -8.00 -20.97
N ALA A 511 -0.78 -7.05 -21.89
CA ALA A 511 0.15 -7.06 -23.00
C ALA A 511 1.62 -7.02 -22.53
N SER A 512 1.90 -6.21 -21.51
CA SER A 512 3.25 -6.05 -20.94
C SER A 512 3.70 -7.24 -20.10
N ALA A 513 2.77 -7.88 -19.37
CA ALA A 513 3.06 -8.99 -18.46
C ALA A 513 3.07 -10.36 -19.17
N TYR A 514 2.27 -10.54 -20.22
CA TYR A 514 2.02 -11.85 -20.85
C TYR A 514 2.34 -11.88 -22.34
N GLY A 515 2.67 -10.73 -22.96
CA GLY A 515 3.03 -10.66 -24.37
C GLY A 515 1.84 -10.81 -25.32
N GLU A 516 2.05 -11.49 -26.45
CA GLU A 516 1.05 -11.60 -27.53
C GLU A 516 -0.28 -12.25 -27.10
N ASP A 517 -0.22 -13.22 -26.19
CA ASP A 517 -1.41 -13.88 -25.62
C ASP A 517 -2.00 -13.13 -24.41
N GLY A 518 -1.50 -11.93 -24.07
CA GLY A 518 -2.00 -11.06 -23.00
C GLY A 518 -3.51 -10.79 -23.06
N PRO A 519 -4.09 -10.45 -24.25
CA PRO A 519 -5.55 -10.28 -24.37
C PRO A 519 -6.35 -11.53 -24.02
N LEU A 520 -5.86 -12.73 -24.32
CA LEU A 520 -6.49 -13.98 -23.92
C LEU A 520 -6.41 -14.20 -22.41
N CYS A 521 -5.27 -13.84 -21.80
CA CYS A 521 -5.07 -13.92 -20.38
C CYS A 521 -5.98 -12.94 -19.61
N LEU A 522 -6.17 -11.71 -20.12
CA LEU A 522 -7.12 -10.75 -19.53
C LEU A 522 -8.54 -11.29 -19.56
N LYS A 523 -8.98 -11.84 -20.69
CA LYS A 523 -10.30 -12.44 -20.81
C LYS A 523 -10.50 -13.60 -19.82
N TYR A 524 -9.51 -14.48 -19.69
CA TYR A 524 -9.53 -15.58 -18.72
C TYR A 524 -9.66 -15.04 -17.28
N ALA A 525 -8.89 -14.02 -16.92
CA ALA A 525 -8.93 -13.41 -15.60
C ALA A 525 -10.27 -12.71 -15.32
N GLU A 526 -10.87 -12.01 -16.31
CA GLU A 526 -12.19 -11.39 -16.20
C GLU A 526 -13.28 -12.46 -15.94
N GLU A 527 -13.31 -13.52 -16.73
CA GLU A 527 -14.29 -14.60 -16.57
C GLU A 527 -14.13 -15.32 -15.22
N LEU A 528 -12.87 -15.55 -14.79
CA LEU A 528 -12.60 -16.18 -13.50
C LEU A 528 -13.06 -15.30 -12.32
N SER A 529 -12.75 -13.99 -12.35
CA SER A 529 -13.20 -13.02 -11.34
C SER A 529 -14.74 -12.97 -11.26
N GLU A 530 -15.43 -12.94 -12.41
CA GLU A 530 -16.89 -12.88 -12.46
C GLU A 530 -17.52 -14.12 -11.83
N LEU A 531 -17.04 -15.33 -12.18
CA LEU A 531 -17.52 -16.57 -11.61
C LEU A 531 -17.34 -16.65 -10.08
N TYR A 532 -16.19 -16.16 -9.56
CA TYR A 532 -15.97 -16.13 -8.11
C TYR A 532 -16.73 -15.01 -7.41
N PHE A 533 -16.97 -13.90 -8.07
CA PHE A 533 -17.85 -12.85 -7.56
C PHE A 533 -19.28 -13.38 -7.39
N ASP A 534 -19.79 -14.14 -8.35
CA ASP A 534 -21.12 -14.77 -8.28
C ASP A 534 -21.21 -15.82 -7.16
N LEU A 535 -20.14 -16.59 -6.90
CA LEU A 535 -20.08 -17.55 -5.80
C LEU A 535 -20.22 -16.91 -4.42
N ASN A 536 -19.88 -15.65 -4.27
CA ASN A 536 -19.95 -14.88 -3.02
C ASN A 536 -19.41 -15.63 -1.79
N LEU A 537 -18.09 -15.63 -1.61
CA LEU A 537 -17.44 -16.32 -0.50
C LEU A 537 -17.59 -15.60 0.86
N GLU A 538 -18.09 -14.35 0.87
CA GLU A 538 -18.12 -13.50 2.07
C GLU A 538 -19.33 -13.75 2.98
N LYS A 539 -20.52 -14.08 2.45
CA LYS A 539 -21.75 -14.22 3.27
C LYS A 539 -22.63 -15.37 2.81
N GLU A 540 -23.13 -16.14 3.80
CA GLU A 540 -24.16 -17.13 3.56
C GLU A 540 -25.56 -16.55 3.27
N THR A 541 -25.83 -15.31 3.69
CA THR A 541 -27.17 -14.71 3.73
C THR A 541 -27.62 -14.08 2.41
N ASP A 542 -26.71 -13.72 1.51
CA ASP A 542 -27.02 -13.13 0.20
C ASP A 542 -26.88 -14.16 -0.93
N ARG A 543 -27.38 -15.37 -0.70
CA ARG A 543 -27.44 -16.40 -1.74
C ARG A 543 -28.52 -16.00 -2.75
N ASN A 544 -28.14 -15.16 -3.72
CA ASN A 544 -28.95 -14.98 -4.91
C ASN A 544 -29.17 -16.33 -5.60
N GLU A 545 -30.25 -16.45 -6.41
CA GLU A 545 -30.64 -17.65 -7.16
C GLU A 545 -29.58 -18.13 -8.20
N VAL A 546 -28.30 -17.84 -7.99
CA VAL A 546 -27.19 -18.33 -8.83
C VAL A 546 -27.13 -19.85 -8.68
N ASP A 547 -27.18 -20.55 -9.79
CA ASP A 547 -26.93 -22.00 -9.83
C ASP A 547 -25.44 -22.26 -9.54
N ARG A 548 -25.10 -22.34 -8.23
CA ARG A 548 -23.72 -22.52 -7.74
C ARG A 548 -23.06 -23.76 -8.35
N LYS A 549 -23.85 -24.83 -8.60
CA LYS A 549 -23.32 -26.02 -9.24
C LYS A 549 -22.82 -25.74 -10.67
N SER A 550 -23.62 -25.03 -11.46
CA SER A 550 -23.18 -24.60 -12.80
C SER A 550 -22.00 -23.66 -12.74
N CYS A 551 -21.92 -22.79 -11.73
CA CYS A 551 -20.80 -21.89 -11.54
C CYS A 551 -19.48 -22.68 -11.30
N PHE A 552 -19.45 -23.66 -10.40
CA PHE A 552 -18.30 -24.54 -10.18
C PHE A 552 -17.88 -25.28 -11.46
N GLN A 553 -18.85 -25.80 -12.21
CA GLN A 553 -18.58 -26.50 -13.49
C GLN A 553 -17.96 -25.56 -14.53
N ASN A 554 -18.43 -24.31 -14.59
CA ASN A 554 -17.88 -23.30 -15.49
C ASN A 554 -16.43 -22.93 -15.12
N ILE A 555 -16.11 -22.81 -13.81
CA ILE A 555 -14.74 -22.57 -13.33
C ILE A 555 -13.81 -23.69 -13.79
N TYR A 556 -14.16 -24.96 -13.55
CA TYR A 556 -13.34 -26.08 -14.02
C TYR A 556 -13.14 -26.08 -15.52
N SER A 557 -14.21 -25.81 -16.27
CA SER A 557 -14.15 -25.74 -17.73
C SER A 557 -13.25 -24.61 -18.22
N LEU A 558 -13.34 -23.43 -17.60
CA LEU A 558 -12.52 -22.27 -17.91
C LEU A 558 -11.03 -22.53 -17.66
N ILE A 559 -10.66 -23.01 -16.46
CA ILE A 559 -9.27 -23.31 -16.12
C ILE A 559 -8.72 -24.35 -17.09
N ARG A 560 -9.41 -25.47 -17.29
CA ARG A 560 -8.97 -26.55 -18.16
C ARG A 560 -8.79 -26.12 -19.64
N GLN A 561 -9.66 -25.26 -20.15
CA GLN A 561 -9.56 -24.76 -21.51
C GLN A 561 -8.36 -23.82 -21.66
N PHE A 562 -7.95 -23.14 -20.61
CA PHE A 562 -6.85 -22.19 -20.63
C PHE A 562 -5.47 -22.84 -20.39
N GLU A 563 -5.39 -24.07 -19.85
CA GLU A 563 -4.14 -24.81 -19.61
C GLU A 563 -3.24 -24.86 -20.84
N CYS A 564 -3.80 -25.11 -22.04
CA CYS A 564 -3.00 -25.20 -23.28
C CYS A 564 -2.34 -23.85 -23.65
N VAL A 565 -2.95 -22.71 -23.27
CA VAL A 565 -2.36 -21.37 -23.48
C VAL A 565 -1.22 -21.14 -22.49
N ILE A 566 -1.39 -21.56 -21.25
CA ILE A 566 -0.35 -21.50 -20.21
C ILE A 566 0.86 -22.35 -20.65
N GLU A 567 0.66 -23.62 -20.98
CA GLU A 567 1.72 -24.54 -21.39
C GLU A 567 2.53 -24.04 -22.59
N LYS A 568 1.87 -23.42 -23.57
CA LYS A 568 2.52 -22.79 -24.73
C LYS A 568 3.50 -21.69 -24.30
N ASN A 569 3.21 -20.96 -23.22
CA ASN A 569 3.87 -19.69 -22.89
C ASN A 569 4.82 -19.74 -21.69
N ILE A 570 4.83 -20.81 -20.88
CA ILE A 570 5.73 -20.93 -19.68
C ILE A 570 7.21 -20.85 -20.01
N HIS A 571 7.58 -21.10 -21.27
CA HIS A 571 8.95 -21.01 -21.81
C HIS A 571 9.12 -19.84 -22.77
N HIS A 572 8.32 -18.78 -22.63
CA HIS A 572 8.39 -17.59 -23.48
C HIS A 572 9.81 -17.02 -23.55
N ALA A 573 10.22 -16.52 -24.72
CA ALA A 573 11.58 -16.01 -24.94
C ALA A 573 11.90 -14.77 -24.09
N ASN A 574 10.91 -13.94 -23.79
CA ASN A 574 11.06 -12.81 -22.87
C ASN A 574 10.97 -13.33 -21.42
N PRO A 575 11.99 -13.09 -20.57
CA PRO A 575 12.02 -13.60 -19.18
C PRO A 575 10.86 -13.09 -18.31
N CYS A 576 10.47 -11.81 -18.45
CA CYS A 576 9.38 -11.21 -17.69
C CYS A 576 8.05 -11.93 -18.00
N HIS A 577 7.75 -12.18 -19.29
CA HIS A 577 6.57 -12.94 -19.68
C HIS A 577 6.62 -14.39 -19.21
N ALA A 578 7.75 -15.08 -19.36
CA ALA A 578 7.90 -16.46 -18.92
C ALA A 578 7.63 -16.63 -17.41
N VAL A 579 8.08 -15.68 -16.58
CA VAL A 579 7.78 -15.67 -15.12
C VAL A 579 6.29 -15.48 -14.87
N SER A 580 5.64 -14.52 -15.54
CA SER A 580 4.20 -14.29 -15.40
C SER A 580 3.38 -15.54 -15.74
N TRP A 581 3.72 -16.22 -16.86
CA TRP A 581 3.04 -17.45 -17.27
C TRP A 581 3.27 -18.63 -16.29
N ARG A 582 4.48 -18.74 -15.70
CA ARG A 582 4.73 -19.75 -14.65
C ARG A 582 3.90 -19.50 -13.39
N HIS A 583 3.82 -18.24 -12.94
CA HIS A 583 2.97 -17.89 -11.80
C HIS A 583 1.50 -18.21 -12.08
N LEU A 584 1.01 -17.92 -13.29
CA LEU A 584 -0.36 -18.26 -13.69
C LEU A 584 -0.59 -19.78 -13.74
N GLY A 585 0.40 -20.58 -14.14
CA GLY A 585 0.34 -22.04 -14.11
C GLY A 585 0.18 -22.59 -12.70
N ILE A 586 1.04 -22.15 -11.77
CA ILE A 586 0.94 -22.50 -10.34
C ILE A 586 -0.42 -22.07 -9.77
N HIS A 587 -0.88 -20.90 -10.12
CA HIS A 587 -2.17 -20.38 -9.69
C HIS A 587 -3.33 -21.27 -10.19
N ALA A 588 -3.33 -21.65 -11.47
CA ALA A 588 -4.37 -22.51 -12.05
C ALA A 588 -4.44 -23.88 -11.34
N GLU A 589 -3.30 -24.49 -11.01
CA GLU A 589 -3.25 -25.73 -10.24
C GLU A 589 -3.83 -25.55 -8.83
N ILE A 590 -3.44 -24.50 -8.10
CA ILE A 590 -3.95 -24.20 -6.76
C ILE A 590 -5.47 -23.99 -6.80
N TRP A 591 -5.97 -23.17 -7.73
CA TRP A 591 -7.37 -22.82 -7.78
C TRP A 591 -8.28 -23.92 -8.34
N THR A 592 -7.74 -24.89 -9.07
CA THR A 592 -8.48 -26.11 -9.41
C THR A 592 -8.84 -26.90 -8.15
N GLU A 593 -7.89 -27.14 -7.25
CA GLU A 593 -8.14 -27.84 -5.99
C GLU A 593 -8.92 -26.97 -4.98
N MET A 594 -8.66 -25.65 -4.93
CA MET A 594 -9.47 -24.72 -4.12
C MET A 594 -10.95 -24.77 -4.52
N THR A 595 -11.25 -24.73 -5.82
CA THR A 595 -12.62 -24.85 -6.35
C THR A 595 -13.27 -26.14 -5.87
N ARG A 596 -12.52 -27.24 -5.88
CA ARG A 596 -13.01 -28.56 -5.39
C ARG A 596 -13.33 -28.53 -3.89
N GLY A 597 -12.43 -27.95 -3.08
CA GLY A 597 -12.67 -27.80 -1.64
C GLY A 597 -13.91 -26.95 -1.33
N LEU A 598 -14.05 -25.81 -2.02
CA LEU A 598 -15.20 -24.91 -1.87
C LEU A 598 -16.52 -25.55 -2.34
N GLU A 599 -16.50 -26.33 -3.43
CA GLU A 599 -17.67 -27.08 -3.89
C GLU A 599 -18.12 -28.15 -2.88
N LEU A 600 -17.17 -28.85 -2.24
CA LEU A 600 -17.46 -29.83 -1.18
C LEU A 600 -18.05 -29.15 0.07
N LEU A 601 -17.52 -27.98 0.47
CA LEU A 601 -18.12 -27.16 1.55
C LEU A 601 -19.56 -26.75 1.22
N ASP A 602 -19.81 -26.34 -0.02
CA ASP A 602 -21.15 -25.95 -0.48
C ASP A 602 -22.15 -27.10 -0.43
N ARG A 603 -21.67 -28.34 -0.62
CA ARG A 603 -22.49 -29.58 -0.50
C ARG A 603 -22.60 -30.07 0.95
N GLY A 604 -21.94 -29.43 1.93
CA GLY A 604 -21.88 -29.90 3.32
C GLY A 604 -20.97 -31.11 3.55
N GLU A 605 -20.09 -31.43 2.59
CA GLU A 605 -19.13 -32.54 2.68
C GLU A 605 -17.84 -32.06 3.39
N VAL A 606 -17.98 -31.59 4.62
CA VAL A 606 -16.96 -30.85 5.37
C VAL A 606 -15.64 -31.61 5.55
N GLU A 607 -15.69 -32.91 5.95
CA GLU A 607 -14.47 -33.71 6.16
C GLU A 607 -13.66 -33.84 4.87
N GLN A 608 -14.31 -34.04 3.74
CA GLN A 608 -13.63 -34.12 2.45
C GLN A 608 -13.08 -32.75 2.02
N ALA A 609 -13.82 -31.68 2.26
CA ALA A 609 -13.37 -30.31 1.98
C ALA A 609 -12.11 -29.95 2.77
N LEU A 610 -12.05 -30.29 4.07
CA LEU A 610 -10.88 -30.08 4.90
C LEU A 610 -9.67 -30.91 4.41
N CYS A 611 -9.89 -32.15 3.95
CA CYS A 611 -8.83 -32.96 3.36
C CYS A 611 -8.25 -32.32 2.08
N ILE A 612 -9.10 -31.74 1.23
CA ILE A 612 -8.66 -31.00 0.04
C ILE A 612 -7.89 -29.74 0.45
N TRP A 613 -8.40 -29.00 1.45
CA TRP A 613 -7.73 -27.80 1.94
C TRP A 613 -6.30 -28.10 2.47
N GLU A 614 -6.10 -29.18 3.22
CA GLU A 614 -4.76 -29.62 3.64
C GLU A 614 -3.85 -29.92 2.43
N GLY A 615 -4.39 -30.48 1.37
CA GLY A 615 -3.69 -30.68 0.10
C GLY A 615 -3.28 -29.36 -0.54
N VAL A 616 -4.20 -28.39 -0.61
CA VAL A 616 -3.94 -27.04 -1.14
C VAL A 616 -2.88 -26.30 -0.32
N LYS A 617 -2.97 -26.33 1.02
CA LYS A 617 -1.90 -25.76 1.88
C LYS A 617 -0.54 -26.35 1.53
N THR A 618 -0.46 -27.65 1.35
CA THR A 618 0.79 -28.33 0.97
C THR A 618 1.33 -27.86 -0.39
N MET A 619 0.45 -27.63 -1.38
CA MET A 619 0.85 -27.07 -2.68
C MET A 619 1.39 -25.64 -2.53
N VAL A 620 0.70 -24.81 -1.79
CA VAL A 620 1.07 -23.42 -1.51
C VAL A 620 2.42 -23.35 -0.78
N TRP A 621 2.62 -24.14 0.27
CA TRP A 621 3.85 -24.20 1.05
C TRP A 621 5.07 -24.64 0.19
N LYS A 622 4.90 -25.61 -0.70
CA LYS A 622 5.96 -26.06 -1.61
C LYS A 622 6.35 -25.01 -2.64
N ASN A 623 5.41 -24.14 -3.02
CA ASN A 623 5.63 -23.08 -4.00
C ASN A 623 6.07 -21.74 -3.38
N GLU A 624 6.19 -21.62 -2.05
CA GLU A 624 6.60 -20.37 -1.40
C GLU A 624 7.90 -19.79 -1.99
N GLU A 625 8.91 -20.64 -2.27
CA GLU A 625 10.17 -20.20 -2.85
C GLU A 625 10.05 -19.76 -4.31
N ASN A 626 9.24 -20.47 -5.10
CA ASN A 626 9.01 -20.16 -6.52
C ASN A 626 8.22 -18.85 -6.71
N CYS A 627 7.39 -18.50 -5.74
CA CYS A 627 6.48 -17.35 -5.80
C CYS A 627 6.79 -16.28 -4.72
N HIS A 628 7.94 -16.38 -4.02
CA HIS A 628 8.20 -15.55 -2.82
C HIS A 628 8.11 -14.05 -3.06
N ARG A 629 8.40 -13.54 -4.27
CA ARG A 629 8.32 -12.11 -4.59
C ARG A 629 6.91 -11.60 -4.82
N VAL A 630 5.95 -12.48 -5.12
CA VAL A 630 4.62 -12.11 -5.61
C VAL A 630 3.48 -12.61 -4.74
N PHE A 631 3.70 -13.64 -3.92
CA PHE A 631 2.66 -14.36 -3.21
C PHE A 631 2.91 -14.44 -1.70
N ASP A 632 2.00 -13.91 -0.91
CA ASP A 632 2.04 -13.99 0.55
C ASP A 632 1.34 -15.25 1.04
N VAL A 633 2.13 -16.31 1.20
CA VAL A 633 1.66 -17.63 1.67
C VAL A 633 1.07 -17.56 3.08
N TYR A 634 1.66 -16.76 3.98
CA TYR A 634 1.17 -16.57 5.34
C TYR A 634 -0.26 -16.00 5.34
N ASN A 635 -0.48 -14.95 4.56
CA ASN A 635 -1.79 -14.30 4.46
C ASN A 635 -2.81 -15.21 3.79
N PHE A 636 -2.46 -15.84 2.66
CA PHE A 636 -3.36 -16.75 1.93
C PHE A 636 -3.86 -17.89 2.83
N VAL A 637 -2.94 -18.56 3.52
CA VAL A 637 -3.31 -19.65 4.44
C VAL A 637 -4.22 -19.13 5.55
N GLY A 638 -3.91 -17.97 6.15
CA GLY A 638 -4.74 -17.38 7.20
C GLY A 638 -6.17 -17.07 6.75
N VAL A 639 -6.33 -16.43 5.60
CA VAL A 639 -7.66 -16.09 5.04
C VAL A 639 -8.51 -17.33 4.78
N PHE A 640 -7.91 -18.39 4.23
CA PHE A 640 -8.68 -19.59 3.88
C PHE A 640 -8.83 -20.56 5.05
N ASP A 641 -7.91 -20.62 6.01
CA ASP A 641 -8.13 -21.35 7.27
C ASP A 641 -9.39 -20.83 7.99
N GLU A 642 -9.63 -19.52 8.00
CA GLU A 642 -10.84 -18.94 8.55
C GLU A 642 -12.10 -19.44 7.79
N ILE A 643 -12.09 -19.38 6.45
CA ILE A 643 -13.22 -19.78 5.62
C ILE A 643 -13.55 -21.27 5.82
N PHE A 644 -12.54 -22.14 5.82
CA PHE A 644 -12.74 -23.59 5.99
C PHE A 644 -13.12 -23.96 7.43
N SER A 645 -12.63 -23.22 8.45
CA SER A 645 -12.98 -23.48 9.86
C SER A 645 -14.37 -23.02 10.23
N VAL A 646 -14.80 -21.82 9.80
CA VAL A 646 -16.14 -21.27 10.09
C VAL A 646 -17.26 -22.10 9.44
N LYS A 647 -17.02 -22.62 8.22
CA LYS A 647 -18.01 -23.47 7.52
C LYS A 647 -18.01 -24.92 8.00
N ALA A 648 -17.03 -25.30 8.82
CA ALA A 648 -16.96 -26.63 9.45
C ALA A 648 -17.71 -26.71 10.79
N LEU A 649 -18.05 -25.57 11.40
CA LEU A 649 -18.87 -25.45 12.63
C LEU A 649 -20.34 -25.25 12.30
#